data_f91411bc4981c7ef24aa506590bb9e7e
#
_entry.id   f91411bc4981c7ef24aa506590bb9e7e
#
_cell.length_a   1.000
_cell.length_b   1.000
_cell.length_c   1.000
_cell.angle_alpha   90.00
_cell.angle_beta   90.00
_cell.angle_gamma   90.00
#
_symmetry.space_group_name_H-M   'P 1'
#
loop_
_entity.id
_entity.type
_entity.pdbx_description
1 polymer ?
#
loop_
_entity_poly.entity_id
_entity_poly.type
_entity_poly.pdbx_seq_one_letter_code
_entity_poly.pdbx_strand_id
1 'polypeptide(L)'
;MGSAILGIAPPGEHEVLVFLVQVSVLLGLARIGGALARRIGQPAVVGELAAGIVAGPSLFGRVAPGAFEWVFAPGEDASMLFALAWLGLLLLLASTGIESDLDVVRQLGRPAALVTAGSLLVPLIGGFGLGLVVPDALIGSTTSTGLFALFLAVALSISSLPVVARVLTELGMVRRNVGQLILAVAVANDVIGWVLLGLVVGIASSGGAPTPGALATTILAVAAFAAIALTAGRVVVDWGLRETAGRGIEAQVGLMVGVVAMAGAVTQAIGVEAVLGAFVAGLLIGRSRWRDDRAISVLETVTNAALAPLFFATAGLRVDVAVFANPTVALWSLIIIAVASVTKLVGADIGARLAGLPGPEARALGVGLNARGALEIVIASIGLSLGILTDASYAAIVIMALTTSIVAPPLLRRTLRDWPGTESEQRRLAAEEAARRQVVLSERPPLLLTRGRPGSIAAAQFIQGCWPPHQPVVVATSVDRTQLAPVLNTFADRSLRVLEHRGEPDRLVAETHRGYGAVIMGVNETPDEPVLSELHRKVLASADTPIVIVRRERISDRPQPLLFTHALVPITGDHTSRAALELACGLAATRGTRLTLAHIVTAPTLDPFRPSDGVATADPTLRTAADLATLLGARQVTTMARTADNAAAELGGLALELEIDIIVAGTTIQEDRLGPTAAFLLEHTPISVAVVATPPGWTRPPSAHRH
;
A
#
# COMPACT_ATOMS: atom_id res chain seq x y z
N MET A 1 49.11 31.03 23.57
CA MET A 1 48.17 29.94 23.48
C MET A 1 46.84 30.53 23.03
N GLY A 2 46.64 30.70 21.72
CA GLY A 2 45.41 31.22 21.11
C GLY A 2 44.47 30.05 20.85
N SER A 3 43.25 30.22 21.29
CA SER A 3 42.12 29.31 21.10
C SER A 3 41.93 29.05 19.60
N ALA A 4 42.21 27.84 19.16
CA ALA A 4 41.73 27.34 17.89
C ALA A 4 40.19 27.16 18.03
N ILE A 5 39.43 28.22 17.82
CA ILE A 5 38.03 28.18 17.55
C ILE A 5 37.92 27.39 16.23
N LEU A 6 37.22 26.26 16.25
CA LEU A 6 36.89 25.48 15.07
C LEU A 6 36.42 26.43 13.95
N GLY A 7 37.31 26.68 12.98
CA GLY A 7 37.04 27.56 11.86
C GLY A 7 36.12 26.90 10.87
N ILE A 8 34.80 26.82 11.20
CA ILE A 8 33.77 26.61 10.21
C ILE A 8 33.56 27.96 9.54
N ALA A 9 34.34 28.23 8.48
CA ALA A 9 34.08 29.38 7.64
C ALA A 9 32.74 29.15 6.91
N PRO A 10 31.80 30.10 6.94
CA PRO A 10 30.63 30.00 6.10
C PRO A 10 31.05 30.03 4.61
N PRO A 11 30.29 29.36 3.72
CA PRO A 11 30.60 29.42 2.29
C PRO A 11 30.57 30.86 1.80
N GLY A 12 31.40 31.17 0.79
CA GLY A 12 31.49 32.50 0.20
C GLY A 12 30.18 32.92 -0.48
N GLU A 13 29.92 34.22 -0.59
CA GLU A 13 28.67 34.72 -1.22
C GLU A 13 28.51 34.21 -2.66
N HIS A 14 29.59 34.08 -3.41
CA HIS A 14 29.58 33.55 -4.77
C HIS A 14 29.24 32.05 -4.78
N GLU A 15 29.78 31.27 -3.86
CA GLU A 15 29.49 29.83 -3.72
C GLU A 15 28.02 29.57 -3.41
N VAL A 16 27.45 30.37 -2.50
CA VAL A 16 26.00 30.31 -2.18
C VAL A 16 25.15 30.65 -3.40
N LEU A 17 25.54 31.70 -4.17
CA LEU A 17 24.81 32.10 -5.39
C LEU A 17 24.83 30.98 -6.42
N VAL A 18 26.02 30.42 -6.73
CA VAL A 18 26.16 29.33 -7.71
C VAL A 18 25.38 28.10 -7.26
N PHE A 19 25.50 27.70 -5.99
CA PHE A 19 24.74 26.59 -5.42
C PHE A 19 23.20 26.76 -5.59
N LEU A 20 22.70 27.95 -5.26
CA LEU A 20 21.25 28.24 -5.41
C LEU A 20 20.80 28.17 -6.88
N VAL A 21 21.64 28.66 -7.81
CA VAL A 21 21.37 28.57 -9.26
C VAL A 21 21.40 27.10 -9.70
N GLN A 22 22.39 26.33 -9.28
CA GLN A 22 22.51 24.88 -9.58
C GLN A 22 21.25 24.12 -9.13
N VAL A 23 20.84 24.31 -7.88
CA VAL A 23 19.64 23.66 -7.32
C VAL A 23 18.37 24.07 -8.10
N SER A 24 18.21 25.37 -8.37
CA SER A 24 17.02 25.89 -9.06
C SER A 24 16.93 25.36 -10.48
N VAL A 25 18.02 25.39 -11.23
CA VAL A 25 18.07 24.94 -12.63
C VAL A 25 17.85 23.43 -12.71
N LEU A 26 18.61 22.64 -11.92
CA LEU A 26 18.50 21.18 -11.97
C LEU A 26 17.14 20.69 -11.49
N LEU A 27 16.61 21.25 -10.39
CA LEU A 27 15.28 20.86 -9.91
C LEU A 27 14.19 21.24 -10.92
N GLY A 28 14.27 22.44 -11.52
CA GLY A 28 13.35 22.87 -12.56
C GLY A 28 13.34 21.93 -13.77
N LEU A 29 14.54 21.65 -14.30
CA LEU A 29 14.70 20.73 -15.43
C LEU A 29 14.25 19.29 -15.09
N ALA A 30 14.61 18.78 -13.90
CA ALA A 30 14.18 17.47 -13.44
C ALA A 30 12.65 17.36 -13.34
N ARG A 31 11.99 18.39 -12.80
CA ARG A 31 10.52 18.42 -12.70
C ARG A 31 9.84 18.47 -14.07
N ILE A 32 10.38 19.25 -15.00
CA ILE A 32 9.89 19.32 -16.40
C ILE A 32 10.11 17.97 -17.08
N GLY A 33 11.33 17.42 -17.02
CA GLY A 33 11.68 16.12 -17.59
C GLY A 33 10.81 15.00 -17.04
N GLY A 34 10.65 14.91 -15.71
CA GLY A 34 9.79 13.94 -15.05
C GLY A 34 8.32 14.08 -15.45
N ALA A 35 7.82 15.31 -15.62
CA ALA A 35 6.45 15.54 -16.09
C ALA A 35 6.26 15.11 -17.55
N LEU A 36 7.23 15.35 -18.42
CA LEU A 36 7.24 14.91 -19.81
C LEU A 36 7.27 13.37 -19.90
N ALA A 37 8.14 12.72 -19.12
CA ALA A 37 8.21 11.26 -19.07
C ALA A 37 6.85 10.66 -18.65
N ARG A 38 6.20 11.20 -17.62
CA ARG A 38 4.86 10.76 -17.21
C ARG A 38 3.81 10.91 -18.30
N ARG A 39 3.85 11.99 -19.10
CA ARG A 39 2.89 12.19 -20.21
C ARG A 39 3.00 11.11 -21.30
N ILE A 40 4.17 10.53 -21.48
CA ILE A 40 4.41 9.43 -22.46
C ILE A 40 4.36 8.05 -21.79
N GLY A 41 3.84 7.95 -20.57
CA GLY A 41 3.68 6.69 -19.83
C GLY A 41 4.99 6.10 -19.31
N GLN A 42 6.02 6.93 -19.09
CA GLN A 42 7.31 6.52 -18.54
C GLN A 42 7.47 6.98 -17.08
N PRO A 43 8.27 6.25 -16.27
CA PRO A 43 8.57 6.67 -14.90
C PRO A 43 9.25 8.05 -14.87
N ALA A 44 8.93 8.88 -13.85
CA ALA A 44 9.51 10.23 -13.74
C ALA A 44 11.03 10.23 -13.69
N VAL A 45 11.63 9.23 -13.04
CA VAL A 45 13.08 9.09 -12.91
C VAL A 45 13.81 9.07 -14.27
N VAL A 46 13.17 8.51 -15.30
CA VAL A 46 13.68 8.51 -16.68
C VAL A 46 13.86 9.94 -17.20
N GLY A 47 12.85 10.77 -17.00
CA GLY A 47 12.90 12.17 -17.42
C GLY A 47 13.80 13.05 -16.54
N GLU A 48 13.87 12.77 -15.26
CA GLU A 48 14.72 13.49 -14.29
C GLU A 48 16.22 13.23 -14.60
N LEU A 49 16.55 11.97 -14.90
CA LEU A 49 17.91 11.59 -15.31
C LEU A 49 18.26 12.19 -16.69
N ALA A 50 17.34 12.09 -17.65
CA ALA A 50 17.54 12.67 -18.99
C ALA A 50 17.74 14.20 -18.92
N ALA A 51 17.01 14.88 -18.04
CA ALA A 51 17.17 16.31 -17.79
C ALA A 51 18.58 16.63 -17.27
N GLY A 52 19.14 15.81 -16.39
CA GLY A 52 20.52 15.92 -15.94
C GLY A 52 21.53 15.72 -17.07
N ILE A 53 21.34 14.72 -17.94
CA ILE A 53 22.19 14.48 -19.13
C ILE A 53 22.17 15.70 -20.08
N VAL A 54 20.99 16.29 -20.26
CA VAL A 54 20.84 17.52 -21.08
C VAL A 54 21.54 18.71 -20.45
N ALA A 55 21.45 18.87 -19.13
CA ALA A 55 22.13 19.92 -18.37
C ALA A 55 23.65 19.68 -18.23
N GLY A 56 24.13 18.49 -18.57
CA GLY A 56 25.50 18.05 -18.42
C GLY A 56 26.41 18.45 -19.60
N PRO A 57 27.65 17.93 -19.60
CA PRO A 57 28.64 18.19 -20.64
C PRO A 57 28.19 17.75 -22.01
N SER A 58 27.24 16.81 -22.08
CA SER A 58 26.73 16.22 -23.33
C SER A 58 26.02 17.22 -24.24
N LEU A 59 25.19 18.11 -23.71
CA LEU A 59 24.43 19.08 -24.49
C LEU A 59 24.72 20.51 -24.03
N PHE A 60 24.40 20.87 -22.80
CA PHE A 60 24.58 22.26 -22.31
C PHE A 60 26.03 22.68 -22.33
N GLY A 61 26.97 21.82 -21.91
CA GLY A 61 28.39 22.08 -21.97
C GLY A 61 28.94 22.30 -23.39
N ARG A 62 28.29 21.71 -24.42
CA ARG A 62 28.70 21.93 -25.83
C ARG A 62 28.06 23.15 -26.46
N VAL A 63 26.77 23.41 -26.12
CA VAL A 63 26.02 24.55 -26.71
C VAL A 63 26.44 25.87 -26.08
N ALA A 64 26.70 25.91 -24.79
CA ALA A 64 27.06 27.11 -24.05
C ALA A 64 28.16 26.85 -23.03
N PRO A 65 29.42 26.58 -23.46
CA PRO A 65 30.50 26.13 -22.61
C PRO A 65 30.77 27.12 -21.46
N GLY A 66 30.84 28.42 -21.74
CA GLY A 66 31.09 29.42 -20.70
C GLY A 66 30.02 29.52 -19.64
N ALA A 67 28.75 29.33 -20.01
CA ALA A 67 27.67 29.28 -19.04
C ALA A 67 27.70 27.96 -18.23
N PHE A 68 28.04 26.86 -18.88
CA PHE A 68 28.20 25.57 -18.21
C PHE A 68 29.34 25.60 -17.19
N GLU A 69 30.49 26.12 -17.55
CA GLU A 69 31.62 26.27 -16.65
C GLU A 69 31.29 27.19 -15.47
N TRP A 70 30.52 28.28 -15.70
CA TRP A 70 30.12 29.17 -14.61
C TRP A 70 29.15 28.49 -13.63
N VAL A 71 28.20 27.66 -14.12
CA VAL A 71 27.19 26.99 -13.27
C VAL A 71 27.76 25.71 -12.65
N PHE A 72 28.52 24.92 -13.40
CA PHE A 72 28.92 23.56 -13.01
C PHE A 72 30.47 23.39 -12.99
N ALA A 73 31.21 24.47 -12.68
CA ALA A 73 32.65 24.36 -12.53
C ALA A 73 33.04 23.30 -11.49
N PRO A 74 34.11 22.52 -11.73
CA PRO A 74 34.65 21.64 -10.70
C PRO A 74 35.27 22.46 -9.58
N GLY A 75 34.78 22.29 -8.34
CA GLY A 75 35.25 23.04 -7.17
C GLY A 75 34.42 22.78 -5.92
N GLU A 76 34.58 23.65 -4.91
CA GLU A 76 33.85 23.55 -3.65
C GLU A 76 32.31 23.72 -3.86
N ASP A 77 31.93 24.54 -4.85
CA ASP A 77 30.52 24.75 -5.24
C ASP A 77 29.81 23.45 -5.66
N ALA A 78 30.53 22.59 -6.36
CA ALA A 78 29.99 21.28 -6.75
C ALA A 78 29.79 20.36 -5.52
N SER A 79 30.61 20.52 -4.47
CA SER A 79 30.51 19.67 -3.27
C SER A 79 29.22 19.89 -2.50
N MET A 80 28.71 21.13 -2.43
CA MET A 80 27.42 21.43 -1.77
C MET A 80 26.23 20.80 -2.52
N LEU A 81 26.21 20.88 -3.86
CA LEU A 81 25.20 20.24 -4.69
C LEU A 81 25.20 18.72 -4.49
N PHE A 82 26.37 18.09 -4.50
CA PHE A 82 26.50 16.65 -4.28
C PHE A 82 26.10 16.26 -2.86
N ALA A 83 26.44 17.05 -1.83
CA ALA A 83 26.00 16.79 -0.46
C ALA A 83 24.47 16.81 -0.32
N LEU A 84 23.82 17.79 -0.95
CA LEU A 84 22.34 17.84 -0.97
C LEU A 84 21.72 16.65 -1.75
N ALA A 85 22.32 16.29 -2.88
CA ALA A 85 21.90 15.12 -3.66
C ALA A 85 22.09 13.82 -2.86
N TRP A 86 23.17 13.68 -2.10
CA TRP A 86 23.40 12.55 -1.19
C TRP A 86 22.35 12.47 -0.08
N LEU A 87 22.00 13.59 0.54
CA LEU A 87 20.90 13.61 1.51
C LEU A 87 19.59 13.13 0.87
N GLY A 88 19.32 13.59 -0.36
CA GLY A 88 18.17 13.14 -1.14
C GLY A 88 18.18 11.64 -1.39
N LEU A 89 19.33 11.07 -1.70
CA LEU A 89 19.52 9.64 -1.85
C LEU A 89 19.24 8.88 -0.55
N LEU A 90 19.80 9.30 0.58
CA LEU A 90 19.57 8.64 1.87
C LEU A 90 18.09 8.63 2.24
N LEU A 91 17.38 9.75 2.07
CA LEU A 91 15.96 9.85 2.35
C LEU A 91 15.12 9.04 1.36
N LEU A 92 15.50 8.98 0.08
CA LEU A 92 14.85 8.12 -0.91
C LEU A 92 14.94 6.64 -0.52
N LEU A 93 16.10 6.20 -0.04
CA LEU A 93 16.29 4.82 0.38
C LEU A 93 15.64 4.51 1.72
N ALA A 94 15.58 5.48 2.62
CA ALA A 94 14.78 5.35 3.84
C ALA A 94 13.30 5.20 3.49
N SER A 95 12.75 5.98 2.55
CA SER A 95 11.37 5.82 2.06
C SER A 95 11.15 4.43 1.45
N THR A 96 12.09 3.95 0.63
CA THR A 96 12.04 2.59 0.08
C THR A 96 12.06 1.53 1.19
N GLY A 97 12.86 1.73 2.24
CA GLY A 97 12.89 0.87 3.42
C GLY A 97 11.56 0.86 4.19
N ILE A 98 10.93 2.03 4.37
CA ILE A 98 9.61 2.18 5.03
C ILE A 98 8.53 1.41 4.26
N GLU A 99 8.53 1.50 2.94
CA GLU A 99 7.57 0.81 2.07
C GLU A 99 7.82 -0.70 1.95
N SER A 100 9.03 -1.17 2.34
CA SER A 100 9.44 -2.56 2.17
C SER A 100 8.79 -3.48 3.20
N ASP A 101 7.85 -4.32 2.76
CA ASP A 101 7.19 -5.33 3.58
C ASP A 101 7.87 -6.70 3.44
N LEU A 102 8.77 -7.02 4.37
CA LEU A 102 9.44 -8.33 4.40
C LEU A 102 8.51 -9.49 4.78
N ASP A 103 7.34 -9.22 5.35
CA ASP A 103 6.38 -10.26 5.71
C ASP A 103 5.69 -10.81 4.45
N VAL A 104 5.51 -9.99 3.42
CA VAL A 104 5.07 -10.44 2.08
C VAL A 104 6.07 -11.44 1.48
N VAL A 105 7.37 -11.18 1.61
CA VAL A 105 8.42 -12.11 1.14
C VAL A 105 8.33 -13.45 1.86
N ARG A 106 8.10 -13.42 3.19
CA ARG A 106 7.95 -14.66 3.99
C ARG A 106 6.68 -15.43 3.65
N GLN A 107 5.56 -14.73 3.41
CA GLN A 107 4.27 -15.35 3.07
C GLN A 107 4.30 -16.04 1.71
N LEU A 108 5.00 -15.46 0.72
CA LEU A 108 5.15 -16.05 -0.62
C LEU A 108 6.17 -17.21 -0.65
N GLY A 109 6.98 -17.37 0.40
CA GLY A 109 7.77 -18.56 0.69
C GLY A 109 8.66 -19.06 -0.47
N ARG A 110 8.51 -20.36 -0.81
CA ARG A 110 9.32 -21.02 -1.83
C ARG A 110 9.32 -20.35 -3.21
N PRO A 111 8.20 -19.91 -3.78
CA PRO A 111 8.20 -19.19 -5.06
C PRO A 111 9.06 -17.93 -5.04
N ALA A 112 8.91 -17.07 -4.02
CA ALA A 112 9.71 -15.86 -3.89
C ALA A 112 11.21 -16.18 -3.78
N ALA A 113 11.58 -17.18 -2.98
CA ALA A 113 12.98 -17.59 -2.80
C ALA A 113 13.62 -18.10 -4.10
N LEU A 114 12.92 -18.95 -4.87
CA LEU A 114 13.45 -19.52 -6.12
C LEU A 114 13.59 -18.44 -7.21
N VAL A 115 12.61 -17.55 -7.33
CA VAL A 115 12.68 -16.44 -8.30
C VAL A 115 13.77 -15.44 -7.89
N THR A 116 13.91 -15.14 -6.60
CA THR A 116 15.00 -14.30 -6.08
C THR A 116 16.35 -14.92 -6.42
N ALA A 117 16.56 -16.20 -6.11
CA ALA A 117 17.81 -16.89 -6.42
C ALA A 117 18.12 -16.87 -7.92
N GLY A 118 17.16 -17.22 -8.77
CA GLY A 118 17.35 -17.19 -10.22
C GLY A 118 17.65 -15.80 -10.74
N SER A 119 16.88 -14.80 -10.32
CA SER A 119 17.03 -13.40 -10.76
C SER A 119 18.28 -12.70 -10.23
N LEU A 120 18.94 -13.24 -9.21
CA LEU A 120 20.22 -12.75 -8.69
C LEU A 120 21.41 -13.53 -9.24
N LEU A 121 21.41 -14.86 -9.09
CA LEU A 121 22.58 -15.68 -9.40
C LEU A 121 22.93 -15.68 -10.89
N VAL A 122 21.93 -15.77 -11.77
CA VAL A 122 22.20 -15.80 -13.22
C VAL A 122 22.82 -14.49 -13.72
N PRO A 123 22.26 -13.29 -13.39
CA PRO A 123 22.94 -12.04 -13.72
C PRO A 123 24.27 -11.83 -13.01
N LEU A 124 24.42 -12.30 -11.77
CA LEU A 124 25.69 -12.22 -11.04
C LEU A 124 26.82 -12.99 -11.76
N ILE A 125 26.53 -14.22 -12.17
CA ILE A 125 27.48 -15.06 -12.93
C ILE A 125 27.75 -14.45 -14.31
N GLY A 126 26.71 -14.01 -15.01
CA GLY A 126 26.84 -13.40 -16.34
C GLY A 126 27.60 -12.07 -16.29
N GLY A 127 27.34 -11.22 -15.28
CA GLY A 127 28.02 -9.96 -15.06
C GLY A 127 29.49 -10.15 -14.66
N PHE A 128 29.77 -11.14 -13.81
CA PHE A 128 31.15 -11.49 -13.45
C PHE A 128 31.93 -11.97 -14.67
N GLY A 129 31.39 -12.93 -15.42
CA GLY A 129 32.00 -13.44 -16.65
C GLY A 129 32.23 -12.33 -17.69
N LEU A 130 31.25 -11.40 -17.85
CA LEU A 130 31.40 -10.26 -18.73
C LEU A 130 32.53 -9.32 -18.26
N GLY A 131 32.57 -9.03 -16.96
CA GLY A 131 33.57 -8.12 -16.39
C GLY A 131 35.01 -8.62 -16.50
N LEU A 132 35.23 -9.94 -16.63
CA LEU A 132 36.57 -10.51 -16.87
C LEU A 132 37.10 -10.29 -18.30
N VAL A 133 36.22 -10.00 -19.27
CA VAL A 133 36.55 -9.85 -20.70
C VAL A 133 36.37 -8.42 -21.24
N VAL A 134 35.90 -7.51 -20.39
CA VAL A 134 35.75 -6.10 -20.75
C VAL A 134 37.13 -5.46 -21.02
N PRO A 135 37.27 -4.58 -22.05
CA PRO A 135 38.50 -3.86 -22.33
C PRO A 135 38.91 -2.95 -21.17
N ASP A 136 40.22 -2.77 -21.00
CA ASP A 136 40.82 -1.89 -19.97
C ASP A 136 40.28 -0.45 -19.99
N ALA A 137 39.85 0.03 -21.15
CA ALA A 137 39.24 1.36 -21.30
C ALA A 137 37.98 1.59 -20.46
N LEU A 138 37.31 0.50 -20.03
CA LEU A 138 36.09 0.53 -19.19
C LEU A 138 36.43 0.24 -17.72
N ILE A 139 37.64 -0.21 -17.41
CA ILE A 139 38.07 -0.56 -16.06
C ILE A 139 38.75 0.66 -15.43
N GLY A 140 38.37 1.00 -14.19
CA GLY A 140 39.01 2.10 -13.48
C GLY A 140 40.49 1.85 -13.24
N SER A 141 41.32 2.91 -13.34
CA SER A 141 42.79 2.83 -13.29
C SER A 141 43.35 2.34 -11.96
N THR A 142 42.55 2.41 -10.90
CA THR A 142 42.97 2.06 -9.52
C THR A 142 42.46 0.67 -9.09
N THR A 143 41.80 -0.07 -9.97
CA THR A 143 41.13 -1.32 -9.62
C THR A 143 41.66 -2.52 -10.40
N SER A 144 41.52 -3.74 -9.84
CA SER A 144 41.85 -4.96 -10.57
C SER A 144 40.65 -5.41 -11.42
N THR A 145 40.91 -6.12 -12.54
CA THR A 145 39.88 -6.71 -13.39
C THR A 145 38.90 -7.59 -12.58
N GLY A 146 39.41 -8.31 -11.57
CA GLY A 146 38.55 -9.17 -10.70
C GLY A 146 37.59 -8.34 -9.84
N LEU A 147 38.04 -7.21 -9.28
CA LEU A 147 37.20 -6.32 -8.48
C LEU A 147 36.15 -5.60 -9.36
N PHE A 148 36.56 -5.14 -10.55
CA PHE A 148 35.65 -4.59 -11.54
C PHE A 148 34.58 -5.62 -11.96
N ALA A 149 35.01 -6.86 -12.24
CA ALA A 149 34.08 -7.94 -12.59
C ALA A 149 33.07 -8.24 -11.50
N LEU A 150 33.52 -8.27 -10.24
CA LEU A 150 32.64 -8.46 -9.07
C LEU A 150 31.67 -7.26 -8.92
N PHE A 151 32.15 -6.04 -9.10
CA PHE A 151 31.32 -4.85 -9.06
C PHE A 151 30.26 -4.86 -10.17
N LEU A 152 30.65 -5.16 -11.41
CA LEU A 152 29.74 -5.27 -12.54
C LEU A 152 28.71 -6.39 -12.33
N ALA A 153 29.13 -7.53 -11.77
CA ALA A 153 28.23 -8.64 -11.41
C ALA A 153 27.11 -8.16 -10.46
N VAL A 154 27.47 -7.44 -9.40
CA VAL A 154 26.50 -6.88 -8.45
C VAL A 154 25.61 -5.85 -9.14
N ALA A 155 26.17 -4.92 -9.90
CA ALA A 155 25.41 -3.90 -10.63
C ALA A 155 24.39 -4.51 -11.61
N LEU A 156 24.75 -5.63 -12.28
CA LEU A 156 23.85 -6.32 -13.21
C LEU A 156 22.81 -7.22 -12.51
N SER A 157 23.02 -7.59 -11.24
CA SER A 157 22.14 -8.53 -10.54
C SER A 157 20.96 -7.87 -9.85
N ILE A 158 21.06 -6.60 -9.49
CA ILE A 158 20.04 -5.88 -8.69
C ILE A 158 18.87 -5.44 -9.59
N SER A 159 17.69 -5.27 -9.00
CA SER A 159 16.47 -4.71 -9.61
C SER A 159 16.04 -3.49 -8.80
N SER A 160 15.30 -2.56 -9.38
CA SER A 160 14.87 -1.35 -8.67
C SER A 160 13.42 -1.46 -8.21
N LEU A 161 13.21 -1.65 -6.90
CA LEU A 161 11.86 -1.72 -6.31
C LEU A 161 11.00 -0.48 -6.64
N PRO A 162 11.48 0.79 -6.49
CA PRO A 162 10.64 1.96 -6.77
C PRO A 162 10.15 2.03 -8.22
N VAL A 163 10.98 1.65 -9.18
CA VAL A 163 10.59 1.64 -10.61
C VAL A 163 9.59 0.53 -10.88
N VAL A 164 9.86 -0.67 -10.37
CA VAL A 164 8.98 -1.83 -10.52
C VAL A 164 7.61 -1.57 -9.87
N ALA A 165 7.57 -1.07 -8.64
CA ALA A 165 6.34 -0.74 -7.92
C ALA A 165 5.49 0.27 -8.70
N ARG A 166 6.13 1.30 -9.23
CA ARG A 166 5.47 2.31 -10.06
C ARG A 166 4.88 1.72 -11.34
N VAL A 167 5.66 0.92 -12.08
CA VAL A 167 5.19 0.24 -13.30
C VAL A 167 3.96 -0.62 -12.99
N LEU A 168 4.00 -1.41 -11.91
CA LEU A 168 2.88 -2.27 -11.52
C LEU A 168 1.66 -1.46 -11.10
N THR A 169 1.85 -0.33 -10.43
CA THR A 169 0.76 0.59 -10.04
C THR A 169 0.08 1.19 -11.27
N GLU A 170 0.86 1.70 -12.22
CA GLU A 170 0.35 2.28 -13.47
C GLU A 170 -0.37 1.24 -14.34
N LEU A 171 0.02 -0.03 -14.25
CA LEU A 171 -0.63 -1.15 -14.93
C LEU A 171 -1.82 -1.74 -14.17
N GLY A 172 -2.10 -1.29 -12.94
CA GLY A 172 -3.13 -1.87 -12.07
C GLY A 172 -2.83 -3.30 -11.62
N MET A 173 -1.55 -3.71 -11.62
CA MET A 173 -1.12 -5.10 -11.37
C MET A 173 -0.64 -5.37 -9.94
N VAL A 174 -0.56 -4.36 -9.08
CA VAL A 174 -0.06 -4.50 -7.70
C VAL A 174 -0.79 -5.58 -6.90
N ARG A 175 -2.08 -5.75 -7.17
CA ARG A 175 -2.94 -6.73 -6.47
C ARG A 175 -2.92 -8.12 -7.09
N ARG A 176 -2.39 -8.29 -8.27
CA ARG A 176 -2.26 -9.58 -8.94
C ARG A 176 -1.16 -10.42 -8.30
N ASN A 177 -1.29 -11.75 -8.31
CA ASN A 177 -0.29 -12.66 -7.74
C ASN A 177 1.09 -12.40 -8.33
N VAL A 178 1.18 -12.24 -9.65
CA VAL A 178 2.43 -11.95 -10.34
C VAL A 178 3.01 -10.59 -9.90
N GLY A 179 2.17 -9.57 -9.70
CA GLY A 179 2.60 -8.25 -9.21
C GLY A 179 3.13 -8.31 -7.77
N GLN A 180 2.44 -9.00 -6.89
CA GLN A 180 2.89 -9.21 -5.50
C GLN A 180 4.21 -9.98 -5.44
N LEU A 181 4.37 -11.00 -6.29
CA LEU A 181 5.61 -11.78 -6.37
C LEU A 181 6.76 -10.94 -6.94
N ILE A 182 6.52 -10.11 -7.97
CA ILE A 182 7.53 -9.19 -8.50
C ILE A 182 7.99 -8.22 -7.40
N LEU A 183 7.06 -7.62 -6.64
CA LEU A 183 7.40 -6.71 -5.54
C LEU A 183 8.19 -7.43 -4.44
N ALA A 184 7.76 -8.59 -4.00
CA ALA A 184 8.46 -9.37 -2.98
C ALA A 184 9.88 -9.74 -3.40
N VAL A 185 10.07 -10.18 -4.64
CA VAL A 185 11.39 -10.51 -5.19
C VAL A 185 12.25 -9.26 -5.34
N ALA A 186 11.66 -8.12 -5.77
CA ALA A 186 12.38 -6.85 -5.85
C ALA A 186 12.88 -6.39 -4.48
N VAL A 187 12.04 -6.46 -3.42
CA VAL A 187 12.45 -6.18 -2.03
C VAL A 187 13.61 -7.09 -1.61
N ALA A 188 13.49 -8.39 -1.87
CA ALA A 188 14.55 -9.35 -1.53
C ALA A 188 15.86 -9.04 -2.30
N ASN A 189 15.76 -8.71 -3.58
CA ASN A 189 16.88 -8.33 -4.41
C ASN A 189 17.56 -7.04 -3.91
N ASP A 190 16.79 -6.04 -3.47
CA ASP A 190 17.32 -4.79 -2.90
C ASP A 190 18.13 -5.08 -1.63
N VAL A 191 17.56 -5.85 -0.68
CA VAL A 191 18.26 -6.21 0.57
C VAL A 191 19.54 -6.97 0.29
N ILE A 192 19.50 -7.99 -0.55
CA ILE A 192 20.68 -8.81 -0.89
C ILE A 192 21.68 -7.96 -1.68
N GLY A 193 21.20 -7.13 -2.59
CA GLY A 193 22.01 -6.23 -3.40
C GLY A 193 22.83 -5.25 -2.56
N TRP A 194 22.23 -4.67 -1.51
CA TRP A 194 22.93 -3.79 -0.58
C TRP A 194 24.03 -4.52 0.20
N VAL A 195 23.76 -5.75 0.64
CA VAL A 195 24.77 -6.57 1.32
C VAL A 195 25.92 -6.89 0.37
N LEU A 196 25.63 -7.28 -0.88
CA LEU A 196 26.64 -7.55 -1.89
C LEU A 196 27.46 -6.32 -2.25
N LEU A 197 26.81 -5.17 -2.40
CA LEU A 197 27.50 -3.90 -2.67
C LEU A 197 28.42 -3.51 -1.51
N GLY A 198 27.92 -3.58 -0.27
CA GLY A 198 28.72 -3.32 0.91
C GLY A 198 29.96 -4.20 1.00
N LEU A 199 29.82 -5.48 0.60
CA LEU A 199 30.94 -6.40 0.49
C LEU A 199 31.98 -5.96 -0.55
N VAL A 200 31.53 -5.58 -1.75
CA VAL A 200 32.42 -5.13 -2.84
C VAL A 200 33.13 -3.84 -2.47
N VAL A 201 32.40 -2.90 -1.85
CA VAL A 201 32.98 -1.63 -1.38
C VAL A 201 34.00 -1.87 -0.27
N GLY A 202 33.69 -2.74 0.70
CA GLY A 202 34.64 -3.11 1.75
C GLY A 202 35.91 -3.73 1.21
N ILE A 203 35.84 -4.55 0.15
CA ILE A 203 37.00 -5.10 -0.55
C ILE A 203 37.77 -3.98 -1.25
N ALA A 204 37.09 -3.06 -1.94
CA ALA A 204 37.71 -1.92 -2.64
C ALA A 204 38.46 -1.02 -1.66
N SER A 205 37.88 -0.72 -0.50
CA SER A 205 38.46 0.18 0.52
C SER A 205 39.68 -0.43 1.24
N SER A 206 39.83 -1.77 1.22
CA SER A 206 40.99 -2.44 1.85
C SER A 206 42.28 -2.41 1.01
N GLY A 207 42.28 -1.78 -0.16
CA GLY A 207 43.48 -1.46 -0.96
C GLY A 207 44.21 -2.65 -1.61
N GLY A 208 43.60 -3.83 -1.68
CA GLY A 208 44.25 -5.02 -2.22
C GLY A 208 43.29 -6.05 -2.84
N ALA A 209 43.88 -7.12 -3.36
CA ALA A 209 43.12 -8.31 -3.77
C ALA A 209 42.31 -8.82 -2.58
N PRO A 210 41.08 -9.35 -2.82
CA PRO A 210 40.22 -9.82 -1.75
C PRO A 210 40.91 -10.95 -0.98
N THR A 211 41.45 -10.64 0.19
CA THR A 211 42.00 -11.66 1.09
C THR A 211 40.78 -12.32 1.81
N PRO A 212 40.86 -13.63 2.10
CA PRO A 212 39.81 -14.30 2.86
C PRO A 212 39.51 -13.62 4.21
N GLY A 213 40.54 -12.99 4.83
CA GLY A 213 40.40 -12.24 6.07
C GLY A 213 39.59 -10.93 5.90
N ALA A 214 39.89 -10.12 4.88
CA ALA A 214 39.15 -8.89 4.58
C ALA A 214 37.66 -9.20 4.23
N LEU A 215 37.43 -10.26 3.47
CA LEU A 215 36.08 -10.73 3.15
C LEU A 215 35.31 -11.12 4.42
N ALA A 216 35.95 -11.92 5.30
CA ALA A 216 35.32 -12.34 6.56
C ALA A 216 35.02 -11.17 7.49
N THR A 217 35.92 -10.15 7.59
CA THR A 217 35.70 -8.96 8.43
C THR A 217 34.56 -8.11 7.91
N THR A 218 34.42 -7.91 6.58
CA THR A 218 33.31 -7.16 6.00
C THR A 218 31.98 -7.88 6.18
N ILE A 219 31.94 -9.20 5.93
CA ILE A 219 30.73 -10.01 6.19
C ILE A 219 30.33 -9.94 7.67
N LEU A 220 31.29 -10.05 8.58
CA LEU A 220 31.04 -9.98 10.02
C LEU A 220 30.55 -8.57 10.42
N ALA A 221 31.12 -7.50 9.87
CA ALA A 221 30.70 -6.13 10.13
C ALA A 221 29.26 -5.87 9.66
N VAL A 222 28.91 -6.29 8.45
CA VAL A 222 27.55 -6.19 7.92
C VAL A 222 26.56 -7.03 8.75
N ALA A 223 26.93 -8.25 9.10
CA ALA A 223 26.10 -9.14 9.92
C ALA A 223 25.91 -8.58 11.34
N ALA A 224 26.98 -8.06 11.95
CA ALA A 224 26.91 -7.40 13.26
C ALA A 224 26.05 -6.15 13.22
N PHE A 225 26.22 -5.28 12.21
CA PHE A 225 25.36 -4.11 12.02
C PHE A 225 23.89 -4.53 11.88
N ALA A 226 23.58 -5.52 11.03
CA ALA A 226 22.21 -5.99 10.84
C ALA A 226 21.63 -6.55 12.15
N ALA A 227 22.38 -7.35 12.90
CA ALA A 227 21.97 -7.90 14.19
C ALA A 227 21.72 -6.79 15.22
N ILE A 228 22.60 -5.80 15.34
CA ILE A 228 22.46 -4.66 16.26
C ILE A 228 21.26 -3.79 15.83
N ALA A 229 21.10 -3.50 14.54
CA ALA A 229 19.99 -2.71 14.02
C ALA A 229 18.65 -3.37 14.29
N LEU A 230 18.52 -4.68 14.00
CA LEU A 230 17.27 -5.43 14.19
C LEU A 230 16.93 -5.71 15.66
N THR A 231 17.87 -5.58 16.58
CA THR A 231 17.68 -5.79 18.02
C THR A 231 17.64 -4.45 18.77
N ALA A 232 18.83 -3.90 19.11
CA ALA A 232 18.95 -2.64 19.84
C ALA A 232 18.41 -1.43 19.05
N GLY A 233 18.71 -1.36 17.74
CA GLY A 233 18.23 -0.29 16.86
C GLY A 233 16.71 -0.22 16.80
N ARG A 234 16.03 -1.37 16.71
CA ARG A 234 14.57 -1.42 16.76
C ARG A 234 14.02 -0.84 18.07
N VAL A 235 14.61 -1.19 19.22
CA VAL A 235 14.17 -0.68 20.52
C VAL A 235 14.34 0.84 20.59
N VAL A 236 15.50 1.35 20.12
CA VAL A 236 15.79 2.80 20.11
C VAL A 236 14.83 3.56 19.21
N VAL A 237 14.58 3.05 17.99
CA VAL A 237 13.64 3.66 17.04
C VAL A 237 12.21 3.64 17.59
N ASP A 238 11.75 2.50 18.10
CA ASP A 238 10.42 2.37 18.72
C ASP A 238 10.27 3.32 19.93
N TRP A 239 11.30 3.43 20.78
CA TRP A 239 11.30 4.36 21.92
C TRP A 239 11.23 5.82 21.44
N GLY A 240 12.08 6.21 20.48
CA GLY A 240 12.10 7.57 19.94
C GLY A 240 10.78 7.98 19.29
N LEU A 241 10.20 7.10 18.45
CA LEU A 241 8.91 7.34 17.81
C LEU A 241 7.76 7.41 18.83
N ARG A 242 7.80 6.57 19.89
CA ARG A 242 6.85 6.64 20.98
C ARG A 242 6.95 7.96 21.74
N GLU A 243 8.16 8.42 22.04
CA GLU A 243 8.40 9.66 22.79
C GLU A 243 7.97 10.91 22.00
N THR A 244 8.09 10.86 20.66
CA THR A 244 7.64 11.94 19.77
C THR A 244 6.16 11.82 19.39
N ALA A 245 5.51 10.67 19.67
CA ALA A 245 4.08 10.51 19.46
C ALA A 245 3.31 11.51 20.34
N GLY A 246 2.58 12.43 19.72
CA GLY A 246 1.85 13.50 20.43
C GLY A 246 2.59 14.83 20.55
N ARG A 247 3.88 14.93 20.12
CA ARG A 247 4.64 16.20 20.08
C ARG A 247 4.51 16.94 18.74
N GLY A 248 3.72 16.43 17.82
CA GLY A 248 3.51 16.99 16.47
C GLY A 248 4.26 16.23 15.39
N ILE A 249 3.86 16.48 14.15
CA ILE A 249 4.42 15.83 12.95
C ILE A 249 5.89 16.21 12.78
N GLU A 250 6.25 17.47 13.07
CA GLU A 250 7.59 18.02 12.93
C GLU A 250 8.61 17.25 13.79
N ALA A 251 8.22 16.89 15.02
CA ALA A 251 9.08 16.14 15.93
C ALA A 251 9.36 14.72 15.42
N GLN A 252 8.36 14.06 14.84
CA GLN A 252 8.55 12.74 14.23
C GLN A 252 9.39 12.79 12.95
N VAL A 253 9.13 13.74 12.04
CA VAL A 253 9.92 13.92 10.83
C VAL A 253 11.39 14.21 11.19
N GLY A 254 11.65 15.12 12.14
CA GLY A 254 13.00 15.43 12.61
C GLY A 254 13.72 14.21 13.19
N LEU A 255 13.01 13.40 13.99
CA LEU A 255 13.55 12.14 14.51
C LEU A 255 13.87 11.15 13.38
N MET A 256 12.96 10.96 12.42
CA MET A 256 13.15 10.03 11.29
C MET A 256 14.40 10.43 10.48
N VAL A 257 14.53 11.71 10.13
CA VAL A 257 15.72 12.23 9.42
C VAL A 257 17.00 12.01 10.23
N GLY A 258 16.95 12.29 11.55
CA GLY A 258 18.09 12.07 12.45
C GLY A 258 18.49 10.60 12.55
N VAL A 259 17.52 9.69 12.64
CA VAL A 259 17.77 8.23 12.67
C VAL A 259 18.39 7.76 11.34
N VAL A 260 17.87 8.22 10.21
CA VAL A 260 18.41 7.89 8.88
C VAL A 260 19.87 8.38 8.74
N ALA A 261 20.14 9.63 9.11
CA ALA A 261 21.48 10.18 9.05
C ALA A 261 22.45 9.44 9.98
N MET A 262 22.04 9.14 11.22
CA MET A 262 22.86 8.42 12.19
C MET A 262 23.15 6.98 11.73
N ALA A 263 22.17 6.27 11.21
CA ALA A 263 22.36 4.90 10.70
C ALA A 263 23.31 4.90 9.49
N GLY A 264 23.17 5.89 8.59
CA GLY A 264 24.09 6.11 7.49
C GLY A 264 25.52 6.40 7.97
N ALA A 265 25.67 7.27 8.97
CA ALA A 265 26.97 7.58 9.55
C ALA A 265 27.65 6.35 10.21
N VAL A 266 26.87 5.52 10.90
CA VAL A 266 27.36 4.28 11.52
C VAL A 266 27.84 3.30 10.46
N THR A 267 27.07 3.06 9.40
CA THR A 267 27.49 2.16 8.33
C THR A 267 28.72 2.68 7.59
N GLN A 268 28.79 3.98 7.32
CA GLN A 268 29.97 4.60 6.71
C GLN A 268 31.21 4.44 7.59
N ALA A 269 31.08 4.61 8.90
CA ALA A 269 32.17 4.47 9.85
C ALA A 269 32.79 3.06 9.95
N ILE A 270 31.95 2.02 9.69
CA ILE A 270 32.41 0.63 9.66
C ILE A 270 32.86 0.15 8.27
N GLY A 271 33.02 1.06 7.31
CA GLY A 271 33.48 0.77 5.95
C GLY A 271 32.39 0.17 5.04
N VAL A 272 31.11 0.37 5.41
CA VAL A 272 29.94 0.01 4.59
C VAL A 272 29.24 1.29 4.16
N GLU A 273 28.70 1.30 2.97
CA GLU A 273 28.02 2.49 2.42
C GLU A 273 26.88 3.02 3.31
N ALA A 274 26.80 4.35 3.47
CA ALA A 274 25.76 5.03 4.25
C ALA A 274 24.33 4.69 3.80
N VAL A 275 24.19 4.35 2.57
CA VAL A 275 22.95 3.98 1.89
C VAL A 275 22.30 2.74 2.51
N LEU A 276 23.08 1.74 2.90
CA LEU A 276 22.59 0.56 3.63
C LEU A 276 21.99 0.96 4.99
N GLY A 277 22.68 1.84 5.72
CA GLY A 277 22.19 2.36 7.00
C GLY A 277 20.86 3.08 6.86
N ALA A 278 20.73 3.94 5.85
CA ALA A 278 19.49 4.67 5.56
C ALA A 278 18.32 3.72 5.23
N PHE A 279 18.57 2.71 4.40
CA PHE A 279 17.58 1.69 4.06
C PHE A 279 17.12 0.89 5.28
N VAL A 280 18.08 0.43 6.12
CA VAL A 280 17.77 -0.31 7.35
C VAL A 280 16.99 0.56 8.35
N ALA A 281 17.38 1.85 8.49
CA ALA A 281 16.62 2.80 9.30
C ALA A 281 15.17 2.93 8.82
N GLY A 282 14.96 3.03 7.51
CA GLY A 282 13.64 3.00 6.89
C GLY A 282 12.84 1.74 7.24
N LEU A 283 13.45 0.56 7.12
CA LEU A 283 12.83 -0.70 7.53
C LEU A 283 12.38 -0.71 9.00
N LEU A 284 13.21 -0.17 9.91
CA LEU A 284 12.88 -0.09 11.33
C LEU A 284 11.72 0.88 11.59
N ILE A 285 11.74 2.05 10.95
CA ILE A 285 10.66 3.05 11.04
C ILE A 285 9.35 2.46 10.49
N GLY A 286 9.40 1.85 9.32
CA GLY A 286 8.24 1.23 8.67
C GLY A 286 7.56 0.13 9.49
N ARG A 287 8.34 -0.59 10.32
CA ARG A 287 7.84 -1.65 11.20
C ARG A 287 7.38 -1.18 12.58
N SER A 288 7.65 0.06 12.93
CA SER A 288 7.26 0.61 14.23
C SER A 288 5.75 0.84 14.30
N ARG A 289 5.12 0.37 15.38
CA ARG A 289 3.71 0.65 15.68
C ARG A 289 3.44 2.10 16.13
N TRP A 290 4.49 2.86 16.41
CA TRP A 290 4.41 4.25 16.86
C TRP A 290 4.65 5.25 15.74
N ARG A 291 4.80 4.78 14.50
CA ARG A 291 4.94 5.63 13.32
C ARG A 291 3.64 6.42 13.09
N ASP A 292 3.77 7.66 12.70
CA ASP A 292 2.65 8.47 12.19
C ASP A 292 2.72 8.48 10.65
N ASP A 293 1.69 7.95 10.00
CA ASP A 293 1.62 7.89 8.53
C ASP A 293 1.60 9.29 7.90
N ARG A 294 1.19 10.33 8.64
CA ARG A 294 1.27 11.74 8.19
C ARG A 294 2.72 12.22 8.16
N ALA A 295 3.51 11.89 9.18
CA ALA A 295 4.93 12.23 9.22
C ALA A 295 5.71 11.53 8.08
N ILE A 296 5.40 10.25 7.81
CA ILE A 296 5.94 9.51 6.67
C ILE A 296 5.56 10.20 5.36
N SER A 297 4.28 10.57 5.17
CA SER A 297 3.81 11.26 3.97
C SER A 297 4.50 12.60 3.73
N VAL A 298 4.80 13.36 4.79
CA VAL A 298 5.58 14.61 4.70
C VAL A 298 7.01 14.31 4.24
N LEU A 299 7.68 13.34 4.86
CA LEU A 299 9.03 12.93 4.48
C LEU A 299 9.10 12.50 3.01
N GLU A 300 8.18 11.62 2.58
CA GLU A 300 8.06 11.15 1.20
C GLU A 300 7.74 12.28 0.22
N THR A 301 6.88 13.22 0.61
CA THR A 301 6.52 14.37 -0.22
C THR A 301 7.75 15.23 -0.51
N VAL A 302 8.52 15.61 0.51
CA VAL A 302 9.74 16.41 0.34
C VAL A 302 10.78 15.63 -0.47
N THR A 303 10.98 14.37 -0.15
CA THR A 303 11.92 13.49 -0.85
C THR A 303 11.56 13.38 -2.33
N ASN A 304 10.33 13.03 -2.67
CA ASN A 304 9.90 12.80 -4.06
C ASN A 304 9.64 14.10 -4.84
N ALA A 305 9.35 15.21 -4.16
CA ALA A 305 9.10 16.48 -4.83
C ALA A 305 10.40 17.25 -5.17
N ALA A 306 11.44 17.13 -4.36
CA ALA A 306 12.64 17.95 -4.51
C ALA A 306 13.93 17.14 -4.48
N LEU A 307 14.16 16.34 -3.45
CA LEU A 307 15.46 15.77 -3.19
C LEU A 307 15.83 14.61 -4.14
N ALA A 308 14.90 13.69 -4.39
CA ALA A 308 15.13 12.59 -5.32
C ALA A 308 15.28 13.07 -6.78
N PRO A 309 14.43 13.97 -7.33
CA PRO A 309 14.66 14.58 -8.63
C PRO A 309 16.00 15.27 -8.75
N LEU A 310 16.44 15.97 -7.70
CA LEU A 310 17.75 16.61 -7.69
C LEU A 310 18.87 15.58 -7.74
N PHE A 311 18.78 14.51 -6.96
CA PHE A 311 19.74 13.39 -7.01
C PHE A 311 19.82 12.79 -8.41
N PHE A 312 18.70 12.48 -9.06
CA PHE A 312 18.70 11.87 -10.40
C PHE A 312 19.26 12.84 -11.46
N ALA A 313 18.89 14.11 -11.41
CA ALA A 313 19.45 15.11 -12.30
C ALA A 313 20.98 15.28 -12.09
N THR A 314 21.45 15.28 -10.84
CA THR A 314 22.89 15.36 -10.54
C THR A 314 23.64 14.11 -11.01
N ALA A 315 23.03 12.92 -10.90
CA ALA A 315 23.61 11.71 -11.46
C ALA A 315 23.65 11.77 -13.00
N GLY A 316 22.59 12.27 -13.65
CA GLY A 316 22.56 12.51 -15.08
C GLY A 316 23.60 13.53 -15.57
N LEU A 317 23.87 14.57 -14.76
CA LEU A 317 24.85 15.61 -15.05
C LEU A 317 26.27 15.05 -15.25
N ARG A 318 26.60 13.92 -14.61
CA ARG A 318 27.90 13.24 -14.75
C ARG A 318 28.01 12.40 -16.02
N VAL A 319 26.93 12.17 -16.76
CA VAL A 319 26.94 11.33 -17.97
C VAL A 319 27.42 12.16 -19.15
N ASP A 320 28.59 11.83 -19.67
CA ASP A 320 29.03 12.34 -20.98
C ASP A 320 28.68 11.33 -22.10
N VAL A 321 27.66 11.66 -22.87
CA VAL A 321 27.22 10.83 -24.02
C VAL A 321 28.30 10.79 -25.13
N ALA A 322 29.26 11.70 -25.15
CA ALA A 322 30.33 11.71 -26.11
C ALA A 322 31.25 10.48 -26.05
N VAL A 323 31.31 9.83 -24.88
CA VAL A 323 32.12 8.59 -24.74
C VAL A 323 31.62 7.48 -25.70
N PHE A 324 30.36 7.52 -26.10
CA PHE A 324 29.78 6.56 -27.07
C PHE A 324 30.17 6.86 -28.54
N ALA A 325 30.84 7.98 -28.81
CA ALA A 325 31.46 8.20 -30.12
C ALA A 325 32.63 7.22 -30.36
N ASN A 326 33.20 6.65 -29.30
CA ASN A 326 34.17 5.56 -29.43
C ASN A 326 33.39 4.24 -29.72
N PRO A 327 33.61 3.61 -30.88
CA PRO A 327 32.87 2.39 -31.29
C PRO A 327 33.04 1.24 -30.26
N THR A 328 34.21 1.13 -29.65
CA THR A 328 34.47 0.11 -28.62
C THR A 328 33.58 0.33 -27.40
N VAL A 329 33.49 1.55 -26.90
CA VAL A 329 32.64 1.89 -25.75
C VAL A 329 31.17 1.67 -26.08
N ALA A 330 30.72 2.10 -27.27
CA ALA A 330 29.34 1.90 -27.73
C ALA A 330 28.98 0.41 -27.85
N LEU A 331 29.87 -0.39 -28.46
CA LEU A 331 29.66 -1.84 -28.58
C LEU A 331 29.58 -2.53 -27.20
N TRP A 332 30.51 -2.26 -26.31
CA TRP A 332 30.54 -2.87 -24.98
C TRP A 332 29.36 -2.41 -24.11
N SER A 333 28.92 -1.18 -24.24
CA SER A 333 27.69 -0.71 -23.58
C SER A 333 26.46 -1.47 -24.06
N LEU A 334 26.35 -1.73 -25.37
CA LEU A 334 25.28 -2.56 -25.92
C LEU A 334 25.35 -4.01 -25.40
N ILE A 335 26.55 -4.59 -25.31
CA ILE A 335 26.78 -5.93 -24.76
C ILE A 335 26.36 -5.96 -23.26
N ILE A 336 26.74 -4.94 -22.47
CA ILE A 336 26.35 -4.82 -21.07
C ILE A 336 24.81 -4.80 -20.94
N ILE A 337 24.12 -3.98 -21.74
CA ILE A 337 22.65 -3.90 -21.75
C ILE A 337 22.05 -5.25 -22.13
N ALA A 338 22.58 -5.91 -23.16
CA ALA A 338 22.07 -7.21 -23.62
C ALA A 338 22.28 -8.29 -22.57
N VAL A 339 23.50 -8.42 -22.00
CA VAL A 339 23.80 -9.41 -20.97
C VAL A 339 22.96 -9.15 -19.71
N ALA A 340 22.86 -7.91 -19.27
CA ALA A 340 22.05 -7.52 -18.11
C ALA A 340 20.57 -7.93 -18.29
N SER A 341 20.00 -7.69 -19.49
CA SER A 341 18.61 -8.01 -19.78
C SER A 341 18.39 -9.51 -19.97
N VAL A 342 19.22 -10.17 -20.77
CA VAL A 342 19.06 -11.61 -21.05
C VAL A 342 19.25 -12.43 -19.77
N THR A 343 20.29 -12.17 -19.00
CA THR A 343 20.55 -12.94 -17.77
C THR A 343 19.44 -12.73 -16.72
N LYS A 344 18.88 -11.52 -16.63
CA LYS A 344 17.76 -11.23 -15.75
C LYS A 344 16.49 -11.93 -16.15
N LEU A 345 16.13 -11.85 -17.44
CA LEU A 345 14.96 -12.54 -18.00
C LEU A 345 15.06 -14.05 -17.82
N VAL A 346 16.20 -14.63 -18.20
CA VAL A 346 16.44 -16.08 -18.09
C VAL A 346 16.48 -16.54 -16.65
N GLY A 347 17.18 -15.81 -15.78
CA GLY A 347 17.30 -16.17 -14.36
C GLY A 347 15.97 -16.15 -13.62
N ALA A 348 15.16 -15.11 -13.84
CA ALA A 348 13.83 -15.03 -13.24
C ALA A 348 12.87 -16.09 -13.82
N ASP A 349 12.90 -16.36 -15.14
CA ASP A 349 12.07 -17.40 -15.79
C ASP A 349 12.44 -18.79 -15.25
N ILE A 350 13.74 -19.12 -15.12
CA ILE A 350 14.20 -20.37 -14.50
C ILE A 350 13.67 -20.50 -13.07
N GLY A 351 13.86 -19.47 -12.24
CA GLY A 351 13.38 -19.49 -10.86
C GLY A 351 11.86 -19.68 -10.77
N ALA A 352 11.10 -19.01 -11.64
CA ALA A 352 9.65 -19.09 -11.70
C ALA A 352 9.16 -20.50 -12.14
N ARG A 353 9.81 -21.09 -13.14
CA ARG A 353 9.49 -22.46 -13.60
C ARG A 353 9.82 -23.51 -12.54
N LEU A 354 10.93 -23.36 -11.82
CA LEU A 354 11.29 -24.24 -10.69
C LEU A 354 10.29 -24.10 -9.53
N ALA A 355 9.64 -22.92 -9.42
CA ALA A 355 8.54 -22.69 -8.48
C ALA A 355 7.19 -23.24 -8.95
N GLY A 356 7.09 -23.75 -10.18
CA GLY A 356 5.85 -24.29 -10.76
C GLY A 356 4.88 -23.23 -11.27
N LEU A 357 5.36 -22.00 -11.54
CA LEU A 357 4.50 -20.91 -12.01
C LEU A 357 4.13 -21.07 -13.51
N PRO A 358 2.94 -20.61 -13.93
CA PRO A 358 2.54 -20.62 -15.34
C PRO A 358 3.50 -19.83 -16.21
N GLY A 359 3.68 -20.27 -17.46
CA GLY A 359 4.60 -19.64 -18.40
C GLY A 359 4.41 -18.13 -18.64
N PRO A 360 3.18 -17.60 -18.74
CA PRO A 360 2.96 -16.16 -18.84
C PRO A 360 3.43 -15.39 -17.59
N GLU A 361 3.22 -15.93 -16.40
CA GLU A 361 3.67 -15.33 -15.13
C GLU A 361 5.20 -15.38 -15.02
N ALA A 362 5.82 -16.52 -15.41
CA ALA A 362 7.27 -16.66 -15.40
C ALA A 362 7.95 -15.61 -16.30
N ARG A 363 7.45 -15.40 -17.52
CA ARG A 363 7.94 -14.35 -18.41
C ARG A 363 7.71 -12.95 -17.86
N ALA A 364 6.53 -12.70 -17.26
CA ALA A 364 6.21 -11.41 -16.65
C ALA A 364 7.14 -11.07 -15.47
N LEU A 365 7.50 -12.06 -14.65
CA LEU A 365 8.50 -11.92 -13.59
C LEU A 365 9.85 -11.48 -14.16
N GLY A 366 10.34 -12.14 -15.22
CA GLY A 366 11.58 -11.74 -15.88
C GLY A 366 11.55 -10.30 -16.38
N VAL A 367 10.49 -9.92 -17.07
CA VAL A 367 10.31 -8.57 -17.62
C VAL A 367 10.17 -7.54 -16.51
N GLY A 368 9.34 -7.79 -15.49
CA GLY A 368 9.13 -6.88 -14.37
C GLY A 368 10.42 -6.63 -13.58
N LEU A 369 11.16 -7.71 -13.27
CA LEU A 369 12.43 -7.62 -12.54
C LEU A 369 13.59 -7.05 -13.37
N ASN A 370 13.45 -6.96 -14.69
CA ASN A 370 14.43 -6.28 -15.55
C ASN A 370 14.29 -4.75 -15.51
N ALA A 371 13.24 -4.21 -14.92
CA ALA A 371 13.15 -2.77 -14.68
C ALA A 371 14.23 -2.34 -13.68
N ARG A 372 15.07 -1.42 -14.11
CA ARG A 372 16.20 -0.89 -13.36
C ARG A 372 16.01 0.61 -13.13
N GLY A 373 16.82 1.24 -12.27
CA GLY A 373 16.61 2.67 -12.05
C GLY A 373 17.52 3.27 -11.01
N ALA A 374 16.91 3.86 -9.97
CA ALA A 374 17.61 4.61 -8.95
C ALA A 374 18.81 3.88 -8.35
N LEU A 375 18.62 2.62 -8.02
CA LEU A 375 19.60 1.83 -7.31
C LEU A 375 20.87 1.57 -8.14
N GLU A 376 20.71 1.25 -9.42
CA GLU A 376 21.84 1.05 -10.32
C GLU A 376 22.64 2.34 -10.55
N ILE A 377 21.96 3.50 -10.55
CA ILE A 377 22.60 4.81 -10.68
C ILE A 377 23.43 5.10 -9.41
N VAL A 378 22.88 4.75 -8.23
CA VAL A 378 23.61 4.85 -6.96
C VAL A 378 24.86 3.98 -6.99
N ILE A 379 24.71 2.72 -7.36
CA ILE A 379 25.82 1.77 -7.47
C ILE A 379 26.88 2.31 -8.45
N ALA A 380 26.46 2.77 -9.62
CA ALA A 380 27.37 3.35 -10.59
C ALA A 380 28.10 4.59 -10.03
N SER A 381 27.41 5.49 -9.31
CA SER A 381 28.01 6.66 -8.69
C SER A 381 29.04 6.30 -7.62
N ILE A 382 28.77 5.28 -6.81
CA ILE A 382 29.72 4.73 -5.84
C ILE A 382 30.94 4.13 -6.56
N GLY A 383 30.71 3.31 -7.60
CA GLY A 383 31.79 2.72 -8.38
C GLY A 383 32.71 3.75 -9.05
N LEU A 384 32.13 4.86 -9.53
CA LEU A 384 32.87 5.96 -10.09
C LEU A 384 33.69 6.70 -9.02
N SER A 385 33.10 7.00 -7.85
CA SER A 385 33.77 7.69 -6.75
C SER A 385 34.92 6.88 -6.14
N LEU A 386 34.83 5.55 -6.17
CA LEU A 386 35.86 4.62 -5.73
C LEU A 386 36.96 4.34 -6.81
N GLY A 387 36.79 4.91 -8.01
CA GLY A 387 37.70 4.65 -9.12
C GLY A 387 37.62 3.21 -9.69
N ILE A 388 36.56 2.46 -9.35
CA ILE A 388 36.28 1.14 -9.93
C ILE A 388 35.80 1.28 -11.37
N LEU A 389 34.96 2.28 -11.62
CA LEU A 389 34.44 2.60 -12.95
C LEU A 389 35.17 3.78 -13.55
N THR A 390 35.26 3.79 -14.88
CA THR A 390 35.59 4.98 -15.70
C THR A 390 34.29 5.74 -16.02
N ASP A 391 34.41 6.98 -16.53
CA ASP A 391 33.25 7.74 -17.04
C ASP A 391 32.49 6.94 -18.12
N ALA A 392 33.21 6.16 -18.93
CA ALA A 392 32.62 5.32 -19.97
C ALA A 392 31.77 4.16 -19.40
N SER A 393 32.28 3.42 -18.42
CA SER A 393 31.53 2.35 -17.77
C SER A 393 30.40 2.88 -16.89
N TYR A 394 30.59 4.03 -16.23
CA TYR A 394 29.51 4.75 -15.56
C TYR A 394 28.37 5.10 -16.52
N ALA A 395 28.68 5.75 -17.63
CA ALA A 395 27.71 6.12 -18.66
C ALA A 395 26.98 4.88 -19.20
N ALA A 396 27.72 3.77 -19.45
CA ALA A 396 27.14 2.51 -19.92
C ALA A 396 26.09 1.94 -18.94
N ILE A 397 26.39 1.92 -17.62
CA ILE A 397 25.46 1.42 -16.58
C ILE A 397 24.24 2.35 -16.46
N VAL A 398 24.42 3.67 -16.52
CA VAL A 398 23.33 4.64 -16.46
C VAL A 398 22.40 4.51 -17.67
N ILE A 399 22.94 4.39 -18.88
CA ILE A 399 22.14 4.16 -20.11
C ILE A 399 21.46 2.79 -20.05
N MET A 400 22.10 1.76 -19.50
CA MET A 400 21.48 0.46 -19.26
C MET A 400 20.25 0.60 -18.35
N ALA A 401 20.37 1.29 -17.22
CA ALA A 401 19.26 1.51 -16.29
C ALA A 401 18.12 2.28 -16.96
N LEU A 402 18.44 3.32 -17.73
CA LEU A 402 17.48 4.12 -18.47
C LEU A 402 16.74 3.27 -19.53
N THR A 403 17.47 2.52 -20.37
CA THR A 403 16.93 1.70 -21.45
C THR A 403 16.00 0.61 -20.88
N THR A 404 16.43 -0.10 -19.85
CA THR A 404 15.63 -1.17 -19.25
C THR A 404 14.36 -0.63 -18.57
N SER A 405 14.42 0.54 -17.95
CA SER A 405 13.25 1.22 -17.36
C SER A 405 12.22 1.64 -18.42
N ILE A 406 12.68 2.10 -19.58
CA ILE A 406 11.80 2.48 -20.70
C ILE A 406 11.12 1.25 -21.32
N VAL A 407 11.87 0.14 -21.46
CA VAL A 407 11.40 -1.07 -22.15
C VAL A 407 10.48 -1.93 -21.28
N ALA A 408 10.67 -1.94 -19.95
CA ALA A 408 9.93 -2.82 -19.04
C ALA A 408 8.40 -2.61 -19.06
N PRO A 409 7.82 -1.38 -18.98
CA PRO A 409 6.37 -1.19 -18.94
C PRO A 409 5.65 -1.71 -20.20
N PRO A 410 6.04 -1.36 -21.42
CA PRO A 410 5.38 -1.86 -22.63
C PRO A 410 5.53 -3.38 -22.79
N LEU A 411 6.67 -3.93 -22.40
CA LEU A 411 6.92 -5.36 -22.51
C LEU A 411 6.09 -6.15 -21.49
N LEU A 412 5.95 -5.63 -20.26
CA LEU A 412 5.11 -6.23 -19.24
C LEU A 412 3.62 -6.23 -19.63
N ARG A 413 3.14 -5.10 -20.18
CA ARG A 413 1.77 -5.02 -20.74
C ARG A 413 1.54 -6.08 -21.81
N ARG A 414 2.49 -6.24 -22.74
CA ARG A 414 2.39 -7.22 -23.83
C ARG A 414 2.39 -8.66 -23.31
N THR A 415 3.23 -8.97 -22.31
CA THR A 415 3.38 -10.32 -21.76
C THR A 415 2.11 -10.80 -21.04
N LEU A 416 1.38 -9.88 -20.38
CA LEU A 416 0.18 -10.20 -19.60
C LEU A 416 -1.14 -9.81 -20.26
N ARG A 417 -1.09 -9.32 -21.51
CA ARG A 417 -2.28 -8.83 -22.23
C ARG A 417 -3.40 -9.86 -22.28
N ASP A 418 -3.05 -11.11 -22.60
CA ASP A 418 -3.99 -12.21 -22.83
C ASP A 418 -4.01 -13.20 -21.62
N TRP A 419 -3.42 -12.82 -20.50
CA TRP A 419 -3.37 -13.63 -19.29
C TRP A 419 -4.30 -13.09 -18.20
N PRO A 420 -5.50 -13.69 -18.03
CA PRO A 420 -6.46 -13.22 -17.05
C PRO A 420 -6.06 -13.55 -15.60
N GLY A 421 -5.07 -14.40 -15.38
CA GLY A 421 -4.68 -14.96 -14.09
C GLY A 421 -5.28 -16.34 -13.84
N THR A 422 -4.90 -16.96 -12.72
CA THR A 422 -5.48 -18.23 -12.30
C THR A 422 -6.93 -18.03 -11.81
N GLU A 423 -7.75 -19.08 -11.87
CA GLU A 423 -9.14 -19.02 -11.41
C GLU A 423 -9.23 -18.62 -9.92
N SER A 424 -8.31 -19.11 -9.09
CA SER A 424 -8.21 -18.73 -7.67
C SER A 424 -7.86 -17.26 -7.48
N GLU A 425 -6.98 -16.69 -8.32
CA GLU A 425 -6.64 -15.27 -8.31
C GLU A 425 -7.85 -14.42 -8.70
N GLN A 426 -8.56 -14.80 -9.78
CA GLN A 426 -9.75 -14.08 -10.22
C GLN A 426 -10.83 -14.05 -9.14
N ARG A 427 -11.09 -15.19 -8.49
CA ARG A 427 -12.03 -15.27 -7.36
C ARG A 427 -11.60 -14.38 -6.21
N ARG A 428 -10.32 -14.39 -5.83
CA ARG A 428 -9.77 -13.54 -4.77
C ARG A 428 -9.92 -12.05 -5.11
N LEU A 429 -9.54 -11.63 -6.31
CA LEU A 429 -9.67 -10.23 -6.75
C LEU A 429 -11.14 -9.78 -6.80
N ALA A 430 -12.03 -10.65 -7.27
CA ALA A 430 -13.47 -10.36 -7.26
C ALA A 430 -14.01 -10.21 -5.83
N ALA A 431 -13.58 -11.06 -4.90
CA ALA A 431 -13.96 -10.97 -3.49
C ALA A 431 -13.41 -9.67 -2.84
N GLU A 432 -12.14 -9.33 -3.09
CA GLU A 432 -11.53 -8.09 -2.60
C GLU A 432 -12.24 -6.85 -3.17
N GLU A 433 -12.60 -6.88 -4.45
CA GLU A 433 -13.34 -5.78 -5.07
C GLU A 433 -14.77 -5.67 -4.51
N ALA A 434 -15.44 -6.80 -4.29
CA ALA A 434 -16.74 -6.84 -3.64
C ALA A 434 -16.65 -6.27 -2.21
N ALA A 435 -15.63 -6.66 -1.44
CA ALA A 435 -15.39 -6.13 -0.09
C ALA A 435 -15.09 -4.62 -0.09
N ARG A 436 -14.28 -4.13 -1.04
CA ARG A 436 -14.01 -2.68 -1.18
C ARG A 436 -15.24 -1.87 -1.57
N ARG A 437 -16.19 -2.48 -2.26
CA ARG A 437 -17.47 -1.88 -2.63
C ARG A 437 -18.51 -1.99 -1.53
N GLN A 438 -18.16 -2.56 -0.38
CA GLN A 438 -19.03 -2.55 0.79
C GLN A 438 -19.25 -1.11 1.25
N VAL A 439 -20.48 -0.87 1.66
CA VAL A 439 -21.01 0.47 1.88
C VAL A 439 -21.27 0.69 3.35
N VAL A 440 -21.78 -0.33 4.04
CA VAL A 440 -22.09 -0.29 5.47
C VAL A 440 -20.95 -0.87 6.31
N LEU A 441 -20.38 -2.01 5.90
CA LEU A 441 -19.23 -2.64 6.55
C LEU A 441 -17.91 -2.04 6.03
N SER A 442 -17.78 -0.71 6.10
CA SER A 442 -16.57 0.01 5.69
C SER A 442 -15.46 -0.11 6.74
N GLU A 443 -14.24 0.32 6.40
CA GLU A 443 -13.11 0.40 7.35
C GLU A 443 -13.34 1.43 8.48
N ARG A 444 -14.37 2.27 8.35
CA ARG A 444 -14.73 3.26 9.38
C ARG A 444 -15.41 2.56 10.56
N PRO A 445 -15.15 3.00 11.80
CA PRO A 445 -15.77 2.39 12.97
C PRO A 445 -17.29 2.58 12.97
N PRO A 446 -18.07 1.58 13.42
CA PRO A 446 -19.49 1.75 13.69
C PRO A 446 -19.70 2.59 14.95
N LEU A 447 -20.75 3.41 14.96
CA LEU A 447 -21.19 4.20 16.10
C LEU A 447 -22.44 3.58 16.73
N LEU A 448 -22.34 3.12 17.97
CA LEU A 448 -23.50 2.72 18.77
C LEU A 448 -24.05 3.93 19.53
N LEU A 449 -25.27 4.36 19.22
CA LEU A 449 -25.98 5.34 20.03
C LEU A 449 -26.82 4.61 21.09
N THR A 450 -26.62 4.96 22.35
CA THR A 450 -27.28 4.23 23.44
C THR A 450 -27.67 5.13 24.62
N ARG A 451 -28.78 4.76 25.27
CA ARG A 451 -29.21 5.29 26.57
C ARG A 451 -29.20 4.20 27.64
N GLY A 452 -28.48 3.08 27.44
CA GLY A 452 -28.42 1.98 28.41
C GLY A 452 -29.68 1.11 28.51
N ARG A 453 -30.65 1.27 27.60
CA ARG A 453 -31.89 0.48 27.59
C ARG A 453 -31.65 -0.93 27.02
N PRO A 454 -32.55 -1.92 27.28
CA PRO A 454 -32.41 -3.30 26.79
C PRO A 454 -32.19 -3.42 25.27
N GLY A 455 -32.87 -2.64 24.44
CA GLY A 455 -32.67 -2.60 22.99
C GLY A 455 -31.22 -2.25 22.57
N SER A 456 -30.50 -1.49 23.40
CA SER A 456 -29.09 -1.18 23.15
C SER A 456 -28.16 -2.40 23.25
N ILE A 457 -28.54 -3.40 24.06
CA ILE A 457 -27.80 -4.67 24.15
C ILE A 457 -27.98 -5.46 22.88
N ALA A 458 -29.19 -5.49 22.30
CA ALA A 458 -29.45 -6.12 21.02
C ALA A 458 -28.63 -5.48 19.89
N ALA A 459 -28.57 -4.13 19.86
CA ALA A 459 -27.75 -3.38 18.91
C ALA A 459 -26.25 -3.69 19.08
N ALA A 460 -25.75 -3.79 20.31
CA ALA A 460 -24.37 -4.17 20.60
C ALA A 460 -24.04 -5.59 20.14
N GLN A 461 -24.95 -6.56 20.41
CA GLN A 461 -24.81 -7.95 19.94
C GLN A 461 -24.80 -8.04 18.42
N PHE A 462 -25.64 -7.24 17.74
CA PHE A 462 -25.66 -7.17 16.29
C PHE A 462 -24.36 -6.62 15.71
N ILE A 463 -23.79 -5.55 16.31
CA ILE A 463 -22.46 -5.04 15.93
C ILE A 463 -21.42 -6.15 16.08
N GLN A 464 -21.43 -6.87 17.20
CA GLN A 464 -20.48 -7.96 17.44
C GLN A 464 -20.63 -9.12 16.48
N GLY A 465 -21.85 -9.33 15.94
CA GLY A 465 -22.13 -10.33 14.93
C GLY A 465 -21.72 -9.93 13.52
N CYS A 466 -21.84 -8.65 13.14
CA CYS A 466 -21.61 -8.20 11.76
C CYS A 466 -20.19 -7.69 11.48
N TRP A 467 -19.58 -6.94 12.42
CA TRP A 467 -18.27 -6.32 12.20
C TRP A 467 -17.11 -7.20 12.67
N PRO A 468 -15.96 -7.20 11.96
CA PRO A 468 -14.79 -7.99 12.34
C PRO A 468 -14.30 -7.65 13.77
N PRO A 469 -13.78 -8.63 14.55
CA PRO A 469 -13.36 -8.41 15.95
C PRO A 469 -12.28 -7.35 16.16
N HIS A 470 -11.40 -7.16 15.17
CA HIS A 470 -10.30 -6.19 15.23
C HIS A 470 -10.75 -4.74 14.99
N GLN A 471 -11.96 -4.52 14.47
CA GLN A 471 -12.46 -3.18 14.19
C GLN A 471 -12.95 -2.50 15.49
N PRO A 472 -12.46 -1.28 15.81
CA PRO A 472 -12.90 -0.57 17.00
C PRO A 472 -14.36 -0.14 16.89
N VAL A 473 -15.05 -0.06 18.02
CA VAL A 473 -16.44 0.42 18.12
C VAL A 473 -16.48 1.70 18.93
N VAL A 474 -17.24 2.69 18.46
CA VAL A 474 -17.49 3.91 19.22
C VAL A 474 -18.89 3.84 19.84
N VAL A 475 -18.99 4.12 21.12
CA VAL A 475 -20.25 4.14 21.86
C VAL A 475 -20.51 5.56 22.32
N ALA A 476 -21.56 6.20 21.82
CA ALA A 476 -21.99 7.52 22.28
C ALA A 476 -23.26 7.41 23.13
N THR A 477 -23.23 8.08 24.29
CA THR A 477 -24.28 7.96 25.29
C THR A 477 -24.57 9.28 26.00
N SER A 478 -25.81 9.43 26.46
CA SER A 478 -26.24 10.51 27.36
C SER A 478 -26.38 10.09 28.80
N VAL A 479 -26.09 8.84 29.16
CA VAL A 479 -26.18 8.28 30.51
C VAL A 479 -24.79 7.94 31.08
N ASP A 480 -24.73 7.71 32.38
CA ASP A 480 -23.48 7.35 33.06
C ASP A 480 -22.96 5.97 32.66
N ARG A 481 -21.65 5.81 32.70
CA ARG A 481 -20.95 4.57 32.36
C ARG A 481 -21.40 3.36 33.19
N THR A 482 -21.85 3.58 34.40
CA THR A 482 -22.40 2.52 35.28
C THR A 482 -23.68 1.91 34.72
N GLN A 483 -24.55 2.72 34.12
CA GLN A 483 -25.77 2.26 33.44
C GLN A 483 -25.49 1.57 32.10
N LEU A 484 -24.31 1.77 31.55
CA LEU A 484 -23.86 1.14 30.32
C LEU A 484 -23.19 -0.21 30.51
N ALA A 485 -22.90 -0.61 31.75
CA ALA A 485 -22.16 -1.85 32.03
C ALA A 485 -22.68 -3.08 31.24
N PRO A 486 -24.01 -3.35 31.12
CA PRO A 486 -24.51 -4.46 30.34
C PRO A 486 -24.20 -4.35 28.83
N VAL A 487 -24.19 -3.14 28.26
CA VAL A 487 -23.86 -2.87 26.87
C VAL A 487 -22.37 -3.01 26.64
N LEU A 488 -21.54 -2.46 27.52
CA LEU A 488 -20.09 -2.50 27.41
C LEU A 488 -19.54 -3.92 27.59
N ASN A 489 -20.13 -4.72 28.47
CA ASN A 489 -19.77 -6.12 28.67
C ASN A 489 -19.96 -6.97 27.41
N THR A 490 -20.85 -6.57 26.49
CA THR A 490 -21.04 -7.24 25.20
C THR A 490 -19.76 -7.12 24.34
N PHE A 491 -18.93 -6.11 24.56
CA PHE A 491 -17.71 -5.83 23.78
C PHE A 491 -16.42 -6.15 24.55
N ALA A 492 -16.43 -7.09 25.48
CA ALA A 492 -15.27 -7.39 26.35
C ALA A 492 -13.96 -7.63 25.59
N ASP A 493 -14.05 -8.19 24.37
CA ASP A 493 -12.90 -8.57 23.52
C ASP A 493 -12.59 -7.54 22.41
N ARG A 494 -13.17 -6.32 22.47
CA ARG A 494 -12.99 -5.31 21.43
C ARG A 494 -12.40 -4.00 21.95
N SER A 495 -11.71 -3.29 21.06
CA SER A 495 -11.32 -1.90 21.33
C SER A 495 -12.55 -0.99 21.31
N LEU A 496 -12.82 -0.33 22.45
CA LEU A 496 -13.96 0.56 22.64
C LEU A 496 -13.52 1.99 22.91
N ARG A 497 -14.21 2.94 22.28
CA ARG A 497 -14.15 4.35 22.64
C ARG A 497 -15.53 4.80 23.11
N VAL A 498 -15.65 5.20 24.36
CA VAL A 498 -16.92 5.69 24.95
C VAL A 498 -16.91 7.22 24.97
N LEU A 499 -17.97 7.82 24.41
CA LEU A 499 -18.21 9.27 24.37
C LEU A 499 -19.44 9.59 25.21
N GLU A 500 -19.24 10.26 26.35
CA GLU A 500 -20.31 10.65 27.25
C GLU A 500 -20.78 12.08 26.94
N HIS A 501 -22.02 12.22 26.53
CA HIS A 501 -22.69 13.51 26.26
C HIS A 501 -23.81 13.74 27.27
N ARG A 502 -23.47 13.94 28.56
CA ARG A 502 -24.41 14.02 29.64
C ARG A 502 -25.43 15.16 29.44
N GLY A 503 -26.72 14.81 29.45
CA GLY A 503 -27.81 15.76 29.43
C GLY A 503 -28.06 16.49 28.10
N GLU A 504 -27.34 16.20 27.04
CA GLU A 504 -27.46 16.87 25.73
C GLU A 504 -27.78 15.92 24.58
N PRO A 505 -29.06 15.57 24.35
CA PRO A 505 -29.46 14.67 23.25
C PRO A 505 -29.04 15.18 21.86
N ASP A 506 -29.01 16.49 21.65
CA ASP A 506 -28.65 17.09 20.36
C ASP A 506 -27.15 16.90 20.03
N ARG A 507 -26.29 16.77 21.02
CA ARG A 507 -24.88 16.37 20.80
C ARG A 507 -24.73 14.94 20.32
N LEU A 508 -25.63 14.03 20.72
CA LEU A 508 -25.65 12.68 20.17
C LEU A 508 -25.99 12.68 18.69
N VAL A 509 -26.90 13.55 18.26
CA VAL A 509 -27.23 13.74 16.84
C VAL A 509 -26.04 14.33 16.09
N ALA A 510 -25.40 15.38 16.64
CA ALA A 510 -24.22 15.99 16.04
C ALA A 510 -23.04 15.00 15.90
N GLU A 511 -22.91 14.03 16.83
CA GLU A 511 -21.87 13.01 16.76
C GLU A 511 -22.02 12.11 15.52
N THR A 512 -23.26 11.84 15.05
CA THR A 512 -23.50 10.98 13.89
C THR A 512 -22.87 11.51 12.59
N HIS A 513 -22.60 12.81 12.49
CA HIS A 513 -22.01 13.49 11.32
C HIS A 513 -20.46 13.43 11.27
N ARG A 514 -19.81 12.78 12.23
CA ARG A 514 -18.34 12.73 12.32
C ARG A 514 -17.68 11.65 11.46
N GLY A 515 -18.40 11.11 10.48
CA GLY A 515 -17.83 10.23 9.45
C GLY A 515 -17.67 8.78 9.88
N TYR A 516 -18.61 8.25 10.64
CA TYR A 516 -18.72 6.83 10.96
C TYR A 516 -19.15 5.98 9.76
N GLY A 517 -18.88 4.66 9.81
CA GLY A 517 -19.30 3.74 8.75
C GLY A 517 -20.81 3.47 8.75
N ALA A 518 -21.38 3.36 9.94
CA ALA A 518 -22.82 3.22 10.18
C ALA A 518 -23.14 3.72 11.60
N VAL A 519 -24.37 4.15 11.82
CA VAL A 519 -24.93 4.48 13.13
C VAL A 519 -25.91 3.40 13.54
N ILE A 520 -25.70 2.75 14.69
CA ILE A 520 -26.50 1.63 15.14
C ILE A 520 -27.28 2.03 16.39
N MET A 521 -28.57 1.71 16.41
CA MET A 521 -29.50 1.99 17.51
C MET A 521 -30.38 0.79 17.78
N GLY A 522 -30.70 0.57 19.06
CA GLY A 522 -31.69 -0.40 19.49
C GLY A 522 -33.03 0.27 19.81
N VAL A 523 -34.13 -0.30 19.41
CA VAL A 523 -35.48 0.23 19.68
C VAL A 523 -35.99 -0.16 21.08
N ASN A 524 -37.02 0.56 21.54
CA ASN A 524 -37.74 0.20 22.76
C ASN A 524 -38.57 -1.06 22.53
N GLU A 525 -38.62 -1.90 23.55
CA GLU A 525 -39.33 -3.17 23.55
C GLU A 525 -40.62 -3.11 24.40
N THR A 526 -40.91 -1.96 25.02
CA THR A 526 -42.10 -1.75 25.86
C THR A 526 -43.36 -1.54 25.02
N PRO A 527 -44.46 -2.25 25.28
CA PRO A 527 -45.68 -2.17 24.45
C PRO A 527 -46.32 -0.79 24.38
N ASP A 528 -46.11 0.04 25.43
CA ASP A 528 -46.73 1.36 25.56
C ASP A 528 -45.92 2.51 24.95
N GLU A 529 -44.70 2.27 24.47
CA GLU A 529 -43.88 3.28 23.84
C GLU A 529 -43.78 3.06 22.30
N PRO A 530 -43.78 4.13 21.51
CA PRO A 530 -43.55 3.99 20.06
C PRO A 530 -42.22 3.31 19.78
N VAL A 531 -42.18 2.40 18.81
CA VAL A 531 -40.98 1.64 18.40
C VAL A 531 -39.80 2.57 18.14
N LEU A 532 -40.02 3.69 17.44
CA LEU A 532 -39.04 4.73 17.19
C LEU A 532 -39.25 5.89 18.16
N SER A 533 -38.30 6.11 19.05
CA SER A 533 -38.27 7.26 19.96
C SER A 533 -37.98 8.56 19.20
N GLU A 534 -38.16 9.71 19.89
CA GLU A 534 -37.82 11.04 19.31
C GLU A 534 -36.35 11.13 18.87
N LEU A 535 -35.42 10.52 19.62
CA LEU A 535 -34.02 10.46 19.20
C LEU A 535 -33.84 9.71 17.88
N HIS A 536 -34.52 8.57 17.70
CA HIS A 536 -34.47 7.83 16.43
C HIS A 536 -34.92 8.69 15.26
N ARG A 537 -36.03 9.42 15.40
CA ARG A 537 -36.55 10.33 14.35
C ARG A 537 -35.61 11.49 14.05
N LYS A 538 -35.03 12.12 15.08
CA LYS A 538 -34.02 13.19 14.89
C LYS A 538 -32.77 12.67 14.14
N VAL A 539 -32.29 11.49 14.51
CA VAL A 539 -31.14 10.89 13.81
C VAL A 539 -31.49 10.50 12.38
N LEU A 540 -32.68 9.93 12.12
CA LEU A 540 -33.13 9.63 10.78
C LEU A 540 -33.28 10.88 9.90
N ALA A 541 -33.89 11.96 10.44
CA ALA A 541 -34.11 13.22 9.72
C ALA A 541 -32.81 13.94 9.30
N SER A 542 -31.72 13.73 10.07
CA SER A 542 -30.43 14.38 9.82
C SER A 542 -29.36 13.44 9.25
N ALA A 543 -29.75 12.22 8.86
CA ALA A 543 -28.79 11.19 8.49
C ALA A 543 -28.03 11.51 7.19
N ASP A 544 -26.70 11.46 7.27
CA ASP A 544 -25.75 11.46 6.14
C ASP A 544 -25.00 10.12 6.00
N THR A 545 -25.27 9.19 6.91
CA THR A 545 -24.62 7.88 7.08
C THR A 545 -25.70 6.81 7.25
N PRO A 546 -25.50 5.57 6.80
CA PRO A 546 -26.48 4.49 7.03
C PRO A 546 -26.80 4.30 8.50
N ILE A 547 -28.08 4.14 8.80
CA ILE A 547 -28.58 3.90 10.15
C ILE A 547 -29.08 2.46 10.24
N VAL A 548 -28.61 1.73 11.24
CA VAL A 548 -29.07 0.37 11.52
C VAL A 548 -29.91 0.38 12.79
N ILE A 549 -31.16 -0.04 12.65
CA ILE A 549 -32.13 -0.12 13.74
C ILE A 549 -32.37 -1.59 14.07
N VAL A 550 -32.08 -1.98 15.30
CA VAL A 550 -32.16 -3.38 15.74
C VAL A 550 -33.25 -3.54 16.77
N ARG A 551 -34.15 -4.51 16.54
CA ARG A 551 -35.17 -4.94 17.45
C ARG A 551 -35.02 -6.41 17.76
N ARG A 552 -35.16 -6.78 19.02
CA ARG A 552 -35.18 -8.17 19.48
C ARG A 552 -36.57 -8.78 19.28
N GLU A 553 -36.62 -10.10 19.30
CA GLU A 553 -37.83 -10.91 19.37
C GLU A 553 -38.78 -10.51 20.53
N ARG A 554 -40.10 -10.51 20.28
CA ARG A 554 -41.12 -10.07 21.25
C ARG A 554 -41.67 -11.16 22.17
N ILE A 555 -41.28 -12.43 21.97
CA ILE A 555 -41.98 -13.59 22.57
C ILE A 555 -41.41 -13.96 23.95
N SER A 556 -40.35 -13.40 24.43
CA SER A 556 -39.67 -13.82 25.66
C SER A 556 -39.70 -12.77 26.76
N ASP A 557 -40.29 -13.10 27.92
CA ASP A 557 -40.25 -12.30 29.16
C ASP A 557 -38.84 -12.22 29.77
N ARG A 558 -37.87 -12.98 29.27
CA ARG A 558 -36.47 -12.95 29.68
C ARG A 558 -35.58 -12.50 28.52
N PRO A 559 -34.63 -11.58 28.76
CA PRO A 559 -33.73 -11.13 27.72
C PRO A 559 -32.80 -12.28 27.31
N GLN A 560 -33.13 -12.97 26.22
CA GLN A 560 -32.23 -13.95 25.60
C GLN A 560 -31.24 -13.23 24.64
N PRO A 561 -30.02 -13.75 24.48
CA PRO A 561 -29.08 -13.19 23.49
C PRO A 561 -29.66 -13.37 22.08
N LEU A 562 -29.34 -12.41 21.17
CA LEU A 562 -29.68 -12.55 19.77
C LEU A 562 -29.04 -13.81 19.19
N LEU A 563 -29.84 -14.63 18.53
CA LEU A 563 -29.38 -15.78 17.76
C LEU A 563 -29.07 -15.33 16.31
N PHE A 564 -28.06 -15.91 15.72
CA PHE A 564 -27.62 -15.62 14.36
C PHE A 564 -27.34 -16.92 13.58
N THR A 565 -28.20 -17.94 13.75
CA THR A 565 -28.01 -19.21 13.04
C THR A 565 -28.58 -19.16 11.63
N HIS A 566 -29.71 -18.43 11.43
CA HIS A 566 -30.38 -18.32 10.16
C HIS A 566 -30.93 -16.89 9.96
N ALA A 567 -30.54 -16.21 8.90
CA ALA A 567 -31.01 -14.87 8.56
C ALA A 567 -31.78 -14.84 7.24
N LEU A 568 -32.89 -14.09 7.21
CA LEU A 568 -33.66 -13.79 6.01
C LEU A 568 -33.32 -12.40 5.51
N VAL A 569 -32.98 -12.26 4.22
CA VAL A 569 -32.66 -11.00 3.57
C VAL A 569 -33.60 -10.76 2.39
N PRO A 570 -34.51 -9.78 2.49
CA PRO A 570 -35.31 -9.35 1.37
C PRO A 570 -34.46 -8.69 0.29
N ILE A 571 -34.58 -9.14 -0.95
CA ILE A 571 -33.83 -8.64 -2.10
C ILE A 571 -34.76 -7.96 -3.09
N THR A 572 -34.57 -6.66 -3.29
CA THR A 572 -35.34 -5.84 -4.25
C THR A 572 -34.50 -5.44 -5.48
N GLY A 573 -33.19 -5.70 -5.43
CA GLY A 573 -32.24 -5.35 -6.50
C GLY A 573 -31.72 -3.92 -6.43
N ASP A 574 -32.15 -3.14 -5.45
CA ASP A 574 -31.72 -1.76 -5.22
C ASP A 574 -30.55 -1.66 -4.24
N HIS A 575 -30.08 -0.42 -4.00
CA HIS A 575 -28.97 -0.15 -3.09
C HIS A 575 -29.28 -0.47 -1.63
N THR A 576 -30.56 -0.43 -1.22
CA THR A 576 -30.99 -0.69 0.16
C THR A 576 -30.92 -2.18 0.48
N SER A 577 -31.43 -3.03 -0.41
CA SER A 577 -31.32 -4.49 -0.26
C SER A 577 -29.86 -4.95 -0.32
N ARG A 578 -29.00 -4.26 -1.07
CA ARG A 578 -27.56 -4.50 -1.06
C ARG A 578 -26.95 -4.17 0.30
N ALA A 579 -27.29 -3.04 0.93
CA ALA A 579 -26.81 -2.67 2.25
C ALA A 579 -27.20 -3.71 3.33
N ALA A 580 -28.43 -4.23 3.25
CA ALA A 580 -28.90 -5.31 4.11
C ALA A 580 -28.13 -6.62 3.88
N LEU A 581 -27.89 -6.97 2.63
CA LEU A 581 -27.09 -8.14 2.25
C LEU A 581 -25.66 -8.05 2.78
N GLU A 582 -25.02 -6.88 2.74
CA GLU A 582 -23.68 -6.67 3.29
C GLU A 582 -23.64 -7.00 4.80
N LEU A 583 -24.59 -6.52 5.59
CA LEU A 583 -24.68 -6.83 7.03
C LEU A 583 -24.95 -8.32 7.28
N ALA A 584 -25.84 -8.94 6.53
CA ALA A 584 -26.11 -10.37 6.62
C ALA A 584 -24.87 -11.20 6.26
N CYS A 585 -24.08 -10.79 5.25
CA CYS A 585 -22.79 -11.41 4.93
C CYS A 585 -21.77 -11.22 6.07
N GLY A 586 -21.79 -10.09 6.78
CA GLY A 586 -21.03 -9.90 8.00
C GLY A 586 -21.36 -10.94 9.08
N LEU A 587 -22.66 -11.21 9.31
CA LEU A 587 -23.13 -12.29 10.20
C LEU A 587 -22.65 -13.67 9.70
N ALA A 588 -22.75 -13.93 8.41
CA ALA A 588 -22.31 -15.20 7.83
C ALA A 588 -20.80 -15.40 7.98
N ALA A 589 -20.01 -14.37 7.77
CA ALA A 589 -18.55 -14.43 7.89
C ALA A 589 -18.07 -14.59 9.34
N THR A 590 -18.71 -13.91 10.30
CA THR A 590 -18.28 -13.91 11.72
C THR A 590 -18.90 -15.02 12.55
N ARG A 591 -20.16 -15.43 12.27
CA ARG A 591 -20.94 -16.38 13.07
C ARG A 591 -21.31 -17.67 12.31
N GLY A 592 -21.03 -17.75 11.00
CA GLY A 592 -21.43 -18.88 10.17
C GLY A 592 -22.93 -18.93 9.87
N THR A 593 -23.62 -17.80 9.95
CA THR A 593 -25.07 -17.66 9.72
C THR A 593 -25.45 -18.16 8.33
N ARG A 594 -26.50 -19.00 8.24
CA ARG A 594 -27.14 -19.35 6.97
C ARG A 594 -27.94 -18.18 6.45
N LEU A 595 -27.89 -17.90 5.15
CA LEU A 595 -28.63 -16.81 4.53
C LEU A 595 -29.74 -17.36 3.62
N THR A 596 -30.96 -16.91 3.81
CA THR A 596 -32.06 -17.05 2.85
C THR A 596 -32.32 -15.69 2.21
N LEU A 597 -32.09 -15.60 0.89
CA LEU A 597 -32.37 -14.42 0.10
C LEU A 597 -33.75 -14.56 -0.51
N ALA A 598 -34.67 -13.66 -0.16
CA ALA A 598 -36.07 -13.71 -0.60
C ALA A 598 -36.41 -12.52 -1.51
N HIS A 599 -36.97 -12.78 -2.67
CA HIS A 599 -37.54 -11.76 -3.54
C HIS A 599 -39.08 -11.92 -3.57
N ILE A 600 -39.81 -10.93 -3.05
CA ILE A 600 -41.29 -10.93 -3.05
C ILE A 600 -41.73 -10.03 -4.20
N VAL A 601 -42.43 -10.67 -5.15
CA VAL A 601 -43.06 -9.98 -6.31
C VAL A 601 -44.50 -9.62 -5.96
N THR A 602 -44.82 -8.34 -5.99
CA THR A 602 -46.20 -7.87 -5.70
C THR A 602 -47.11 -8.00 -6.91
N ALA A 603 -48.38 -8.32 -6.70
CA ALA A 603 -49.37 -8.69 -7.72
C ALA A 603 -49.58 -7.72 -8.92
N PRO A 604 -49.41 -6.39 -8.80
CA PRO A 604 -49.56 -5.47 -9.95
C PRO A 604 -48.57 -5.67 -11.10
N THR A 605 -47.48 -6.38 -10.86
CA THR A 605 -46.41 -6.63 -11.85
C THR A 605 -46.47 -8.04 -12.45
N LEU A 606 -47.51 -8.85 -12.12
CA LEU A 606 -47.67 -10.19 -12.64
C LEU A 606 -48.31 -10.16 -14.03
N ASP A 607 -47.60 -10.74 -15.00
CA ASP A 607 -48.19 -11.14 -16.28
C ASP A 607 -49.20 -12.31 -16.02
N PRO A 608 -50.50 -12.11 -16.22
CA PRO A 608 -51.50 -13.13 -15.92
C PRO A 608 -51.34 -14.43 -16.70
N PHE A 609 -50.46 -14.47 -17.70
CA PHE A 609 -50.18 -15.65 -18.53
C PHE A 609 -48.89 -16.39 -18.16
N ARG A 610 -48.15 -15.97 -17.14
CA ARG A 610 -46.96 -16.70 -16.66
C ARG A 610 -47.35 -17.65 -15.52
N PRO A 611 -47.05 -18.96 -15.62
CA PRO A 611 -47.26 -19.91 -14.53
C PRO A 611 -46.47 -19.49 -13.28
N SER A 612 -47.10 -19.48 -12.12
CA SER A 612 -46.52 -19.07 -10.83
C SER A 612 -45.36 -19.96 -10.34
N ASP A 613 -45.29 -21.18 -10.83
CA ASP A 613 -44.32 -22.18 -10.34
C ASP A 613 -42.92 -22.11 -11.01
N GLY A 614 -42.78 -21.32 -12.07
CA GLY A 614 -41.50 -21.22 -12.84
C GLY A 614 -40.59 -20.05 -12.45
N VAL A 615 -40.99 -19.13 -11.58
CA VAL A 615 -40.25 -17.90 -11.25
C VAL A 615 -39.09 -18.16 -10.28
N ALA A 616 -39.12 -19.25 -9.53
CA ALA A 616 -38.25 -19.49 -8.40
C ALA A 616 -36.77 -19.78 -8.76
N THR A 617 -36.45 -20.31 -9.95
CA THR A 617 -35.10 -20.78 -10.28
C THR A 617 -34.30 -19.88 -11.22
N ALA A 618 -34.89 -18.84 -11.79
CA ALA A 618 -34.32 -18.03 -12.85
C ALA A 618 -34.29 -16.50 -12.57
N ASP A 619 -34.61 -16.05 -11.35
CA ASP A 619 -34.60 -14.62 -11.04
C ASP A 619 -33.17 -14.06 -11.09
N PRO A 620 -32.82 -13.14 -12.04
CA PRO A 620 -31.48 -12.58 -12.18
C PRO A 620 -31.08 -11.74 -10.97
N THR A 621 -32.03 -11.14 -10.25
CA THR A 621 -31.82 -10.34 -9.06
C THR A 621 -31.29 -11.19 -7.91
N LEU A 622 -31.96 -12.35 -7.68
CA LEU A 622 -31.53 -13.32 -6.66
C LEU A 622 -30.18 -13.97 -7.00
N ARG A 623 -29.92 -14.27 -8.28
CA ARG A 623 -28.61 -14.79 -8.70
C ARG A 623 -27.50 -13.80 -8.39
N THR A 624 -27.67 -12.55 -8.81
CA THR A 624 -26.68 -11.50 -8.57
C THR A 624 -26.44 -11.31 -7.08
N ALA A 625 -27.49 -11.35 -6.25
CA ALA A 625 -27.37 -11.24 -4.81
C ALA A 625 -26.67 -12.46 -4.18
N ALA A 626 -26.96 -13.68 -4.64
CA ALA A 626 -26.33 -14.91 -4.17
C ALA A 626 -24.84 -14.98 -4.54
N ASP A 627 -24.48 -14.58 -5.75
CA ASP A 627 -23.11 -14.47 -6.20
C ASP A 627 -22.33 -13.45 -5.34
N LEU A 628 -22.94 -12.30 -5.07
CA LEU A 628 -22.36 -11.28 -4.20
C LEU A 628 -22.19 -11.80 -2.76
N ALA A 629 -23.19 -12.49 -2.21
CA ALA A 629 -23.14 -13.08 -0.87
C ALA A 629 -21.98 -14.08 -0.75
N THR A 630 -21.83 -14.93 -1.77
CA THR A 630 -20.72 -15.91 -1.83
C THR A 630 -19.36 -15.23 -1.91
N LEU A 631 -19.23 -14.18 -2.72
CA LEU A 631 -18.01 -13.37 -2.81
C LEU A 631 -17.67 -12.67 -1.49
N LEU A 632 -18.68 -12.24 -0.72
CA LEU A 632 -18.52 -11.64 0.61
C LEU A 632 -18.33 -12.66 1.75
N GLY A 633 -18.22 -13.95 1.44
CA GLY A 633 -17.84 -15.00 2.39
C GLY A 633 -18.99 -15.78 3.00
N ALA A 634 -20.23 -15.61 2.55
CA ALA A 634 -21.34 -16.45 2.97
C ALA A 634 -21.19 -17.87 2.40
N ARG A 635 -21.18 -18.87 3.28
CA ARG A 635 -20.97 -20.29 2.89
C ARG A 635 -22.25 -21.03 2.55
N GLN A 636 -23.37 -20.63 3.14
CA GLN A 636 -24.68 -21.27 2.97
C GLN A 636 -25.68 -20.19 2.56
N VAL A 637 -26.02 -20.15 1.27
CA VAL A 637 -26.96 -19.20 0.68
C VAL A 637 -28.05 -19.97 -0.03
N THR A 638 -29.28 -19.70 0.37
CA THR A 638 -30.49 -20.23 -0.28
C THR A 638 -31.28 -19.07 -0.92
N THR A 639 -31.83 -19.25 -2.09
CA THR A 639 -32.63 -18.22 -2.78
C THR A 639 -34.07 -18.66 -2.92
N MET A 640 -35.00 -17.72 -2.72
CA MET A 640 -36.42 -17.98 -2.81
C MET A 640 -37.18 -16.81 -3.44
N ALA A 641 -38.02 -17.06 -4.41
CA ALA A 641 -38.98 -16.08 -4.93
C ALA A 641 -40.39 -16.46 -4.54
N ARG A 642 -41.18 -15.50 -4.08
CA ARG A 642 -42.60 -15.64 -3.74
C ARG A 642 -43.41 -14.51 -4.34
N THR A 643 -44.71 -14.74 -4.53
CA THR A 643 -45.65 -13.70 -4.97
C THR A 643 -46.65 -13.46 -3.86
N ALA A 644 -46.88 -12.20 -3.52
CA ALA A 644 -47.84 -11.84 -2.46
C ALA A 644 -48.41 -10.44 -2.69
N ASP A 645 -49.61 -10.19 -2.14
CA ASP A 645 -50.22 -8.86 -2.16
C ASP A 645 -49.57 -7.89 -1.17
N ASN A 646 -48.97 -8.42 -0.09
CA ASN A 646 -48.25 -7.66 0.93
C ASN A 646 -46.89 -8.30 1.22
N ALA A 647 -45.85 -7.69 0.70
CA ALA A 647 -44.47 -8.18 0.85
C ALA A 647 -44.02 -8.28 2.33
N ALA A 648 -44.46 -7.35 3.17
CA ALA A 648 -44.02 -7.32 4.57
C ALA A 648 -44.69 -8.46 5.39
N ALA A 649 -45.96 -8.72 5.16
CA ALA A 649 -46.66 -9.83 5.80
C ALA A 649 -46.11 -11.19 5.33
N GLU A 650 -45.83 -11.33 4.04
CA GLU A 650 -45.23 -12.55 3.46
C GLU A 650 -43.86 -12.85 4.03
N LEU A 651 -42.99 -11.81 4.15
CA LEU A 651 -41.65 -11.94 4.76
C LEU A 651 -41.76 -12.39 6.23
N GLY A 652 -42.72 -11.85 6.99
CA GLY A 652 -42.97 -12.26 8.37
C GLY A 652 -43.43 -13.72 8.48
N GLY A 653 -44.36 -14.15 7.59
CA GLY A 653 -44.81 -15.53 7.48
C GLY A 653 -43.72 -16.51 7.08
N LEU A 654 -42.94 -16.15 6.05
CA LEU A 654 -41.80 -16.92 5.58
C LEU A 654 -40.71 -17.09 6.66
N ALA A 655 -40.51 -16.07 7.47
CA ALA A 655 -39.54 -16.14 8.55
C ALA A 655 -39.94 -17.13 9.64
N LEU A 656 -41.25 -17.28 9.92
CA LEU A 656 -41.76 -18.30 10.83
C LEU A 656 -41.73 -19.69 10.19
N GLU A 657 -42.10 -19.82 8.90
CA GLU A 657 -42.07 -21.07 8.15
C GLU A 657 -40.67 -21.69 8.11
N LEU A 658 -39.62 -20.87 7.96
CA LEU A 658 -38.23 -21.30 7.81
C LEU A 658 -37.42 -21.26 9.11
N GLU A 659 -38.05 -21.03 10.25
CA GLU A 659 -37.38 -20.88 11.56
C GLU A 659 -36.21 -19.88 11.49
N ILE A 660 -36.48 -18.67 10.98
CA ILE A 660 -35.49 -17.58 10.87
C ILE A 660 -35.30 -16.90 12.24
N ASP A 661 -34.08 -16.69 12.64
CA ASP A 661 -33.75 -15.98 13.88
C ASP A 661 -33.83 -14.46 13.72
N ILE A 662 -33.42 -13.97 12.53
CA ILE A 662 -33.36 -12.54 12.27
C ILE A 662 -33.68 -12.20 10.80
N ILE A 663 -34.50 -11.16 10.60
CA ILE A 663 -34.66 -10.53 9.29
C ILE A 663 -33.70 -9.33 9.20
N VAL A 664 -32.91 -9.26 8.13
CA VAL A 664 -32.08 -8.10 7.82
C VAL A 664 -32.63 -7.42 6.58
N ALA A 665 -33.34 -6.30 6.76
CA ALA A 665 -34.05 -5.62 5.68
C ALA A 665 -33.43 -4.25 5.37
N GLY A 666 -33.40 -3.88 4.09
CA GLY A 666 -32.97 -2.56 3.62
C GLY A 666 -34.15 -1.62 3.37
N THR A 667 -33.95 -0.31 3.62
CA THR A 667 -34.94 0.71 3.29
C THR A 667 -34.27 2.06 3.01
N THR A 668 -34.97 2.96 2.34
CA THR A 668 -34.56 4.36 2.19
C THR A 668 -35.20 5.20 3.29
N ILE A 669 -34.47 6.18 3.81
CA ILE A 669 -35.01 7.16 4.74
C ILE A 669 -35.91 8.13 3.95
N GLN A 670 -37.14 8.31 4.41
CA GLN A 670 -38.11 9.28 3.86
C GLN A 670 -38.41 10.32 4.94
N GLU A 671 -37.79 11.49 4.83
CA GLU A 671 -37.82 12.54 5.85
C GLU A 671 -37.28 12.03 7.20
N ASP A 672 -38.16 11.68 8.17
CA ASP A 672 -37.85 11.16 9.49
C ASP A 672 -38.37 9.72 9.71
N ARG A 673 -38.78 9.03 8.63
CA ARG A 673 -39.47 7.73 8.66
C ARG A 673 -38.75 6.68 7.83
N LEU A 674 -39.02 5.43 8.20
CA LEU A 674 -38.64 4.25 7.44
C LEU A 674 -39.68 3.94 6.38
N GLY A 675 -39.27 3.34 5.28
CA GLY A 675 -40.20 2.84 4.27
C GLY A 675 -41.21 1.81 4.85
N PRO A 676 -42.38 1.67 4.23
CA PRO A 676 -43.53 0.96 4.82
C PRO A 676 -43.24 -0.52 5.17
N THR A 677 -42.51 -1.23 4.32
CA THR A 677 -42.14 -2.65 4.59
C THR A 677 -41.26 -2.77 5.82
N ALA A 678 -40.24 -1.91 5.95
CA ALA A 678 -39.32 -1.93 7.10
C ALA A 678 -40.01 -1.52 8.40
N ALA A 679 -40.90 -0.51 8.35
CA ALA A 679 -41.68 -0.07 9.49
C ALA A 679 -42.60 -1.21 9.97
N PHE A 680 -43.33 -1.87 9.04
CA PHE A 680 -44.18 -3.00 9.35
C PHE A 680 -43.43 -4.17 10.00
N LEU A 681 -42.25 -4.52 9.46
CA LEU A 681 -41.40 -5.58 10.01
C LEU A 681 -40.96 -5.26 11.43
N LEU A 682 -40.52 -4.00 11.69
CA LEU A 682 -40.16 -3.57 13.04
C LEU A 682 -41.34 -3.55 14.01
N GLU A 683 -42.57 -3.27 13.58
CA GLU A 683 -43.72 -3.14 14.44
C GLU A 683 -44.46 -4.46 14.69
N HIS A 684 -44.58 -5.32 13.68
CA HIS A 684 -45.52 -6.44 13.72
C HIS A 684 -44.88 -7.83 13.71
N THR A 685 -43.61 -7.96 13.29
CA THR A 685 -42.99 -9.29 13.20
C THR A 685 -42.59 -9.80 14.59
N PRO A 686 -42.86 -11.09 14.93
CA PRO A 686 -42.51 -11.62 16.26
C PRO A 686 -41.01 -11.86 16.45
N ILE A 687 -40.26 -12.13 15.40
CA ILE A 687 -38.86 -12.45 15.42
C ILE A 687 -37.95 -11.19 15.47
N SER A 688 -36.64 -11.39 15.62
CA SER A 688 -35.69 -10.28 15.63
C SER A 688 -35.58 -9.63 14.23
N VAL A 689 -35.43 -8.31 14.20
CA VAL A 689 -35.34 -7.54 12.95
C VAL A 689 -34.19 -6.52 13.04
N ALA A 690 -33.38 -6.47 12.01
CA ALA A 690 -32.42 -5.40 11.78
C ALA A 690 -32.77 -4.66 10.48
N VAL A 691 -33.03 -3.37 10.56
CA VAL A 691 -33.32 -2.52 9.41
C VAL A 691 -32.16 -1.62 9.11
N VAL A 692 -31.67 -1.65 7.87
CA VAL A 692 -30.65 -0.74 7.36
C VAL A 692 -31.34 0.37 6.58
N ALA A 693 -31.38 1.55 7.14
CA ALA A 693 -31.93 2.74 6.52
C ALA A 693 -30.83 3.58 5.87
N THR A 694 -30.90 3.79 4.56
CA THR A 694 -29.92 4.60 3.81
C THR A 694 -30.49 5.98 3.50
N PRO A 695 -29.68 7.05 3.60
CA PRO A 695 -30.09 8.39 3.19
C PRO A 695 -30.47 8.46 1.69
N PRO A 696 -31.36 9.37 1.28
CA PRO A 696 -31.70 9.55 -0.13
C PRO A 696 -30.46 9.88 -0.97
N GLY A 697 -30.33 9.23 -2.14
CA GLY A 697 -29.20 9.46 -3.03
C GLY A 697 -27.85 8.95 -2.55
N TRP A 698 -27.80 8.20 -1.45
CA TRP A 698 -26.59 7.65 -0.90
C TRP A 698 -26.04 6.50 -1.77
N THR A 699 -24.91 6.75 -2.46
CA THR A 699 -24.30 5.78 -3.37
C THR A 699 -22.90 5.32 -2.92
N ARG A 700 -22.21 6.08 -2.13
CA ARG A 700 -20.96 5.77 -1.41
C ARG A 700 -20.56 6.99 -0.58
N PRO A 701 -20.03 6.85 0.65
CA PRO A 701 -19.30 7.96 1.24
C PRO A 701 -18.19 8.35 0.26
N PRO A 702 -17.95 9.63 -0.01
CA PRO A 702 -16.78 10.03 -0.77
C PRO A 702 -15.61 9.30 -0.13
N SER A 703 -14.86 8.53 -0.93
CA SER A 703 -13.58 7.97 -0.50
C SER A 703 -12.90 9.08 0.28
N ALA A 704 -12.35 8.78 1.45
CA ALA A 704 -11.56 9.75 2.19
C ALA A 704 -10.45 10.20 1.24
N HIS A 705 -10.76 11.19 0.38
CA HIS A 705 -9.80 11.91 -0.38
C HIS A 705 -8.99 12.68 0.65
N ARG A 706 -7.77 12.19 0.86
CA ARG A 706 -6.58 13.02 0.96
C ARG A 706 -6.88 14.47 1.40
N HIS A 707 -6.85 14.69 2.68
CA HIS A 707 -6.43 15.95 3.26
C HIS A 707 -5.38 15.65 4.32
#